data_f6a3f375d9e872acdb48f2d958783d5e
#
_entry.id   f6a3f375d9e872acdb48f2d958783d5e
#
_cell.length_a   1.000
_cell.length_b   1.000
_cell.length_c   1.000
_cell.angle_alpha   90.00
_cell.angle_beta   90.00
_cell.angle_gamma   90.00
#
_symmetry.space_group_name_H-M   'P 1'
#
loop_
_entity.id
_entity.type
_entity.pdbx_description
1 polymer ?
#
loop_
_entity_poly.entity_id
_entity_poly.type
_entity_poly.pdbx_seq_one_letter_code
_entity_poly.pdbx_strand_id
1 'polypeptide(L)'
;MLSPRWSKVFADVWSNKTRTLLVVLSIAVGVFAVGMVVGANALLTREMTASYLSVNPADFSIYTDPFDDDLVRVVRSMPGVGEAEGEHVVNVRLQTGPDQWRDLTIYAIRDFTNLRINKLHPVDGAWPPPDRALLVERASLPLTGARVGDTVTIKLPNEKVRTIRIAGTVATPNLPPAALFNQTYAFVTFESLDWLGAPQVYNGLNVTVEGNRLDKAHIAEIAALVRNKVENSGRLVYYTWLPEPGRHPADQALRPLLLLLGILGVLSLLASGFLVINTIAALLTQQVRQIGVMKAIGARSPDIVVMYLVSVLLLGLIALIIAMPLAYLGAVGFTVFMAGQMNTDVTSIALPPEIWLLMIAVGLLVPLLAALYPIISGTRVTVQEAISGYGLGKGRFGRGRLDHLLERIRGLSRPLMLSLRNTFRRKGRLALTLVTLTLSGVIFMAVFSVRDSMLLTLDDAIKYFNFHVALNFNRAYRIDQIEQEALAVPGVTAAESWGFSTVRRVRPNETESDSLFMYAVPADTRMIIPTVLEGRWLYPDDENALVINSSTLSLEPDIKLGDTVTLTLDGRDTEWTVVGIVRGIGGQAFLYSNYPYFARQARFVGRAGSVQVQIAPDDAANQAAVAKQLEEHYKSLGMQVGTTQTIASIRQQNELFFNIIVIFLLVMALLLAIVGGLGLMGTMSINVLERTREIGVLRAIGASDGAVLRIVIVEGIVIGMLSWALAMLVALPLAKLIADGVGIAFFQTPLTFAFSTGGALAWLALVVTIAALASILPARNATRLTVREVLAYE
;
A
#
# COMPACT_ATOMS: atom_id res chain seq x y z
N MET A 1 -49.40 23.79 3.34
CA MET A 1 -48.41 24.82 2.91
C MET A 1 -47.25 24.83 3.86
N LEU A 2 -46.00 24.74 3.34
CA LEU A 2 -44.80 24.88 4.15
C LEU A 2 -44.74 26.30 4.75
N SER A 3 -44.30 26.46 5.99
CA SER A 3 -44.09 27.78 6.56
C SER A 3 -43.10 28.61 5.69
N PRO A 4 -43.21 29.95 5.66
CA PRO A 4 -42.36 30.80 4.81
C PRO A 4 -40.86 30.56 5.00
N ARG A 5 -40.44 30.13 6.19
CA ARG A 5 -39.04 29.78 6.52
C ARG A 5 -38.53 28.59 5.70
N TRP A 6 -39.32 27.54 5.59
CA TRP A 6 -38.94 26.31 4.85
C TRP A 6 -39.06 26.51 3.35
N SER A 7 -40.06 27.25 2.89
CA SER A 7 -40.17 27.63 1.49
C SER A 7 -38.89 28.37 1.00
N LYS A 8 -38.33 29.28 1.84
CA LYS A 8 -37.11 29.97 1.53
C LYS A 8 -35.91 29.00 1.42
N VAL A 9 -35.77 28.01 2.34
CA VAL A 9 -34.69 27.02 2.30
C VAL A 9 -34.68 26.26 0.97
N PHE A 10 -35.83 25.76 0.54
CA PHE A 10 -35.96 25.05 -0.74
C PHE A 10 -35.71 25.98 -1.93
N ALA A 11 -36.22 27.22 -1.89
CA ALA A 11 -35.97 28.19 -2.95
C ALA A 11 -34.48 28.56 -3.07
N ASP A 12 -33.74 28.72 -1.98
CA ASP A 12 -32.32 29.07 -1.98
C ASP A 12 -31.46 27.93 -2.56
N VAL A 13 -31.81 26.68 -2.28
CA VAL A 13 -31.14 25.49 -2.86
C VAL A 13 -31.41 25.39 -4.36
N TRP A 14 -32.62 25.69 -4.81
CA TRP A 14 -33.01 25.51 -6.21
C TRP A 14 -32.65 26.70 -7.12
N SER A 15 -32.63 27.90 -6.60
CA SER A 15 -32.34 29.13 -7.37
C SER A 15 -30.87 29.27 -7.75
N ASN A 16 -29.93 28.71 -6.93
CA ASN A 16 -28.49 28.84 -7.12
C ASN A 16 -27.84 27.49 -7.47
N LYS A 17 -28.28 26.84 -8.55
CA LYS A 17 -27.91 25.47 -8.95
C LYS A 17 -26.41 25.22 -8.98
N THR A 18 -25.60 26.12 -9.57
CA THR A 18 -24.15 25.94 -9.66
C THR A 18 -23.48 25.88 -8.29
N ARG A 19 -23.87 26.76 -7.37
CA ARG A 19 -23.30 26.78 -6.02
C ARG A 19 -23.76 25.58 -5.21
N THR A 20 -25.03 25.23 -5.28
CA THR A 20 -25.61 24.04 -4.64
C THR A 20 -24.87 22.80 -5.10
N LEU A 21 -24.63 22.66 -6.42
CA LEU A 21 -23.88 21.56 -6.98
C LEU A 21 -22.43 21.49 -6.46
N LEU A 22 -21.73 22.62 -6.37
CA LEU A 22 -20.37 22.68 -5.85
C LEU A 22 -20.28 22.22 -4.39
N VAL A 23 -21.23 22.66 -3.53
CA VAL A 23 -21.25 22.21 -2.12
C VAL A 23 -21.60 20.74 -2.03
N VAL A 24 -22.61 20.30 -2.76
CA VAL A 24 -23.04 18.89 -2.80
C VAL A 24 -21.90 17.99 -3.27
N LEU A 25 -21.22 18.31 -4.37
CA LEU A 25 -20.07 17.54 -4.86
C LEU A 25 -18.91 17.53 -3.88
N SER A 26 -18.66 18.65 -3.20
CA SER A 26 -17.61 18.73 -2.18
C SER A 26 -17.87 17.77 -1.01
N ILE A 27 -19.09 17.81 -0.47
CA ILE A 27 -19.49 16.88 0.60
C ILE A 27 -19.47 15.44 0.08
N ALA A 28 -19.95 15.22 -1.14
CA ALA A 28 -20.02 13.90 -1.75
C ALA A 28 -18.63 13.27 -1.92
N VAL A 29 -17.61 14.02 -2.35
CA VAL A 29 -16.24 13.50 -2.47
C VAL A 29 -15.63 13.14 -1.11
N GLY A 30 -15.89 13.95 -0.06
CA GLY A 30 -15.44 13.64 1.29
C GLY A 30 -16.06 12.35 1.84
N VAL A 31 -17.40 12.20 1.69
CA VAL A 31 -18.12 10.98 2.10
C VAL A 31 -17.69 9.78 1.26
N PHE A 32 -17.55 9.96 -0.06
CA PHE A 32 -17.06 8.94 -0.98
C PHE A 32 -15.69 8.39 -0.54
N ALA A 33 -14.72 9.28 -0.28
CA ALA A 33 -13.36 8.88 0.09
C ALA A 33 -13.34 8.03 1.38
N VAL A 34 -14.05 8.49 2.43
CA VAL A 34 -14.14 7.74 3.69
C VAL A 34 -14.96 6.46 3.53
N GLY A 35 -16.13 6.54 2.88
CA GLY A 35 -17.01 5.39 2.68
C GLY A 35 -16.39 4.29 1.83
N MET A 36 -15.69 4.65 0.75
CA MET A 36 -14.96 3.72 -0.09
C MET A 36 -13.86 3.00 0.71
N VAL A 37 -13.02 3.73 1.46
CA VAL A 37 -11.89 3.12 2.16
C VAL A 37 -12.36 2.23 3.32
N VAL A 38 -13.27 2.73 4.16
CA VAL A 38 -13.78 1.96 5.31
C VAL A 38 -14.64 0.79 4.82
N GLY A 39 -15.43 1.00 3.77
CA GLY A 39 -16.22 -0.07 3.13
C GLY A 39 -15.34 -1.14 2.51
N ALA A 40 -14.31 -0.75 1.77
CA ALA A 40 -13.33 -1.67 1.18
C ALA A 40 -12.60 -2.49 2.25
N ASN A 41 -12.15 -1.83 3.33
CA ASN A 41 -11.51 -2.51 4.45
C ASN A 41 -12.44 -3.57 5.08
N ALA A 42 -13.70 -3.19 5.35
CA ALA A 42 -14.66 -4.11 5.97
C ALA A 42 -15.00 -5.31 5.06
N LEU A 43 -15.22 -5.06 3.75
CA LEU A 43 -15.49 -6.12 2.78
C LEU A 43 -14.27 -7.03 2.60
N LEU A 44 -13.11 -6.45 2.33
CA LEU A 44 -11.89 -7.22 2.03
C LEU A 44 -11.48 -8.09 3.21
N THR A 45 -11.42 -7.52 4.43
CA THR A 45 -11.06 -8.28 5.63
C THR A 45 -12.06 -9.42 5.89
N ARG A 46 -13.36 -9.16 5.72
CA ARG A 46 -14.39 -10.20 5.89
C ARG A 46 -14.27 -11.32 4.85
N GLU A 47 -14.18 -10.96 3.57
CA GLU A 47 -14.14 -11.96 2.49
C GLU A 47 -12.83 -12.77 2.51
N MET A 48 -11.69 -12.11 2.75
CA MET A 48 -10.40 -12.80 2.91
C MET A 48 -10.43 -13.77 4.11
N THR A 49 -10.92 -13.33 5.26
CA THR A 49 -11.03 -14.19 6.44
C THR A 49 -11.98 -15.34 6.21
N ALA A 50 -13.16 -15.08 5.63
CA ALA A 50 -14.14 -16.12 5.33
C ALA A 50 -13.60 -17.16 4.33
N SER A 51 -12.95 -16.69 3.25
CA SER A 51 -12.33 -17.57 2.26
C SER A 51 -11.20 -18.41 2.88
N TYR A 52 -10.33 -17.79 3.67
CA TYR A 52 -9.23 -18.48 4.36
C TYR A 52 -9.73 -19.56 5.34
N LEU A 53 -10.73 -19.24 6.16
CA LEU A 53 -11.29 -20.19 7.11
C LEU A 53 -12.13 -21.30 6.45
N SER A 54 -12.67 -21.07 5.24
CA SER A 54 -13.45 -22.08 4.51
C SER A 54 -12.63 -23.31 4.11
N VAL A 55 -11.32 -23.14 3.93
CA VAL A 55 -10.40 -24.25 3.59
C VAL A 55 -9.86 -24.97 4.82
N ASN A 56 -10.31 -24.63 6.04
CA ASN A 56 -9.77 -25.17 7.27
C ASN A 56 -8.25 -25.14 7.29
N PRO A 57 -7.63 -23.94 7.31
CA PRO A 57 -6.19 -23.80 7.18
C PRO A 57 -5.46 -24.48 8.35
N ALA A 58 -4.23 -24.95 8.09
CA ALA A 58 -3.34 -25.40 9.15
C ALA A 58 -3.06 -24.27 10.13
N ASP A 59 -3.07 -24.56 11.44
CA ASP A 59 -2.66 -23.61 12.48
C ASP A 59 -1.15 -23.46 12.51
N PHE A 60 -0.43 -24.54 12.12
CA PHE A 60 1.00 -24.48 11.82
C PHE A 60 1.40 -25.61 10.85
N SER A 61 2.53 -25.41 10.16
CA SER A 61 3.10 -26.41 9.25
C SER A 61 4.59 -26.65 9.60
N ILE A 62 5.03 -27.88 9.54
CA ILE A 62 6.42 -28.29 9.79
C ILE A 62 7.00 -28.92 8.53
N TYR A 63 8.10 -28.37 8.04
CA TYR A 63 8.87 -28.93 6.92
C TYR A 63 10.10 -29.61 7.47
N THR A 64 10.25 -30.91 7.10
CA THR A 64 11.21 -31.81 7.74
C THR A 64 11.77 -32.83 6.75
N ASP A 65 12.74 -33.61 7.20
CA ASP A 65 13.20 -34.81 6.47
C ASP A 65 12.02 -35.73 6.11
N PRO A 66 12.13 -36.49 5.02
CA PRO A 66 11.05 -37.37 4.56
C PRO A 66 10.51 -38.29 5.63
N PHE A 67 9.19 -38.44 5.70
CA PHE A 67 8.46 -39.28 6.64
C PHE A 67 7.25 -39.98 6.01
N ASP A 68 6.72 -40.97 6.71
CA ASP A 68 5.59 -41.79 6.28
C ASP A 68 4.31 -41.52 7.13
N ASP A 69 3.24 -42.26 6.85
CA ASP A 69 1.98 -42.18 7.59
C ASP A 69 2.11 -42.48 9.09
N ASP A 70 3.17 -43.17 9.51
CA ASP A 70 3.34 -43.53 10.93
C ASP A 70 3.55 -42.27 11.76
N LEU A 71 4.38 -41.33 11.29
CA LEU A 71 4.56 -40.06 11.97
C LEU A 71 3.27 -39.23 11.99
N VAL A 72 2.52 -39.20 10.88
CA VAL A 72 1.23 -38.48 10.85
C VAL A 72 0.26 -39.05 11.89
N ARG A 73 0.18 -40.38 11.99
CA ARG A 73 -0.69 -41.03 13.00
C ARG A 73 -0.25 -40.74 14.44
N VAL A 74 1.06 -40.75 14.70
CA VAL A 74 1.60 -40.43 16.00
C VAL A 74 1.27 -38.98 16.38
N VAL A 75 1.53 -38.03 15.48
CA VAL A 75 1.22 -36.60 15.74
C VAL A 75 -0.28 -36.39 15.95
N ARG A 76 -1.14 -37.00 15.13
CA ARG A 76 -2.60 -36.88 15.30
C ARG A 76 -3.08 -37.42 16.65
N SER A 77 -2.37 -38.36 17.27
CA SER A 77 -2.72 -38.88 18.60
C SER A 77 -2.17 -38.07 19.76
N MET A 78 -1.39 -37.01 19.50
CA MET A 78 -0.82 -36.16 20.56
C MET A 78 -1.90 -35.30 21.24
N PRO A 79 -1.82 -35.11 22.57
CA PRO A 79 -2.73 -34.17 23.24
C PRO A 79 -2.61 -32.76 22.69
N GLY A 80 -3.74 -32.09 22.47
CA GLY A 80 -3.80 -30.72 21.92
C GLY A 80 -3.75 -30.65 20.40
N VAL A 81 -3.51 -31.75 19.69
CA VAL A 81 -3.58 -31.84 18.23
C VAL A 81 -5.01 -32.21 17.81
N GLY A 82 -5.63 -31.36 16.99
CA GLY A 82 -6.96 -31.64 16.43
C GLY A 82 -6.89 -32.58 15.22
N GLU A 83 -6.18 -32.19 14.18
CA GLU A 83 -5.94 -32.97 12.99
C GLU A 83 -4.50 -32.82 12.52
N ALA A 84 -3.97 -33.82 11.82
CA ALA A 84 -2.65 -33.77 11.18
C ALA A 84 -2.69 -34.46 9.83
N GLU A 85 -2.12 -33.81 8.81
CA GLU A 85 -2.02 -34.32 7.43
C GLU A 85 -0.61 -34.14 6.89
N GLY A 86 -0.10 -35.14 6.18
CA GLY A 86 1.18 -35.08 5.46
C GLY A 86 0.97 -34.58 4.03
N GLU A 87 1.91 -33.80 3.55
CA GLU A 87 2.01 -33.40 2.14
C GLU A 87 3.43 -33.62 1.62
N HIS A 88 3.58 -33.75 0.31
CA HIS A 88 4.88 -33.75 -0.33
C HIS A 88 4.98 -32.60 -1.32
N VAL A 89 5.97 -31.75 -1.10
CA VAL A 89 6.21 -30.57 -1.94
C VAL A 89 7.42 -30.83 -2.83
N VAL A 90 7.23 -30.66 -4.14
CA VAL A 90 8.27 -30.81 -5.15
C VAL A 90 8.36 -29.52 -5.96
N ASN A 91 9.54 -28.94 -6.04
CA ASN A 91 9.80 -27.80 -6.91
C ASN A 91 10.27 -28.31 -8.28
N VAL A 92 9.58 -27.93 -9.33
CA VAL A 92 9.90 -28.26 -10.71
C VAL A 92 9.93 -26.97 -11.54
N ARG A 93 10.37 -27.06 -12.79
CA ARG A 93 10.31 -25.93 -13.72
C ARG A 93 9.32 -26.21 -14.82
N LEU A 94 8.43 -25.25 -15.07
CA LEU A 94 7.46 -25.28 -16.15
C LEU A 94 7.99 -24.48 -17.33
N GLN A 95 7.94 -25.04 -18.51
CA GLN A 95 8.28 -24.35 -19.74
C GLN A 95 7.12 -23.43 -20.15
N THR A 96 7.39 -22.12 -20.22
CA THR A 96 6.40 -21.09 -20.62
C THR A 96 6.65 -20.52 -22.01
N GLY A 97 7.78 -20.86 -22.61
CA GLY A 97 8.18 -20.41 -23.96
C GLY A 97 9.46 -21.13 -24.43
N PRO A 98 9.91 -20.88 -25.66
CA PRO A 98 11.21 -21.38 -26.13
C PRO A 98 12.31 -20.94 -25.18
N ASP A 99 12.98 -21.88 -24.53
CA ASP A 99 14.05 -21.68 -23.54
C ASP A 99 13.66 -20.81 -22.31
N GLN A 100 12.35 -20.62 -22.08
CA GLN A 100 11.85 -19.91 -20.91
C GLN A 100 11.24 -20.89 -19.92
N TRP A 101 11.77 -20.88 -18.72
CA TRP A 101 11.35 -21.76 -17.62
C TRP A 101 10.89 -20.91 -16.44
N ARG A 102 9.83 -21.37 -15.78
CA ARG A 102 9.25 -20.78 -14.59
C ARG A 102 9.20 -21.80 -13.46
N ASP A 103 9.46 -21.37 -12.25
CA ASP A 103 9.35 -22.25 -11.09
C ASP A 103 7.88 -22.62 -10.85
N LEU A 104 7.64 -23.92 -10.64
CA LEU A 104 6.33 -24.49 -10.32
C LEU A 104 6.47 -25.35 -9.08
N THR A 105 5.78 -24.96 -8.01
CA THR A 105 5.69 -25.76 -6.79
C THR A 105 4.51 -26.72 -6.91
N ILE A 106 4.80 -28.02 -6.87
CA ILE A 106 3.80 -29.08 -6.95
C ILE A 106 3.56 -29.67 -5.55
N TYR A 107 2.32 -29.67 -5.12
CA TYR A 107 1.86 -30.32 -3.90
C TYR A 107 1.25 -31.68 -4.28
N ALA A 108 1.83 -32.76 -3.77
CA ALA A 108 1.25 -34.08 -3.93
C ALA A 108 0.35 -34.42 -2.76
N ILE A 109 -0.90 -34.72 -3.08
CA ILE A 109 -1.98 -34.99 -2.12
C ILE A 109 -2.42 -36.45 -2.24
N ARG A 110 -2.57 -37.14 -1.10
CA ARG A 110 -2.91 -38.55 -1.05
C ARG A 110 -4.38 -38.81 -1.35
N ASP A 111 -5.26 -38.04 -0.76
CA ASP A 111 -6.70 -38.18 -0.92
C ASP A 111 -7.38 -36.83 -1.13
N PHE A 112 -7.70 -36.54 -2.39
CA PHE A 112 -8.40 -35.30 -2.78
C PHE A 112 -9.86 -35.25 -2.29
N THR A 113 -10.44 -36.41 -1.94
CA THR A 113 -11.84 -36.51 -1.54
C THR A 113 -12.04 -36.33 -0.05
N ASN A 114 -11.00 -36.52 0.77
CA ASN A 114 -11.07 -36.48 2.22
C ASN A 114 -10.03 -35.53 2.84
N LEU A 115 -9.74 -34.39 2.17
CA LEU A 115 -8.90 -33.33 2.71
C LEU A 115 -9.57 -32.70 3.93
N ARG A 116 -8.91 -32.72 5.07
CA ARG A 116 -9.40 -32.12 6.32
C ARG A 116 -8.77 -30.77 6.58
N ILE A 117 -7.50 -30.61 6.25
CA ILE A 117 -6.70 -29.39 6.41
C ILE A 117 -6.37 -28.83 5.01
N ASN A 118 -6.28 -27.53 4.86
CA ASN A 118 -5.93 -26.84 3.61
C ASN A 118 -6.77 -27.32 2.41
N LYS A 119 -8.08 -27.38 2.59
CA LYS A 119 -9.02 -27.87 1.55
C LYS A 119 -8.87 -27.10 0.25
N LEU A 120 -9.01 -27.81 -0.85
CA LEU A 120 -8.99 -27.25 -2.19
C LEU A 120 -10.42 -27.10 -2.72
N HIS A 121 -10.71 -26.01 -3.39
CA HIS A 121 -11.98 -25.79 -4.07
C HIS A 121 -11.79 -26.01 -5.57
N PRO A 122 -12.39 -27.05 -6.19
CA PRO A 122 -12.34 -27.24 -7.63
C PRO A 122 -13.07 -26.10 -8.36
N VAL A 123 -12.44 -25.55 -9.42
CA VAL A 123 -12.98 -24.44 -10.20
C VAL A 123 -13.42 -24.93 -11.58
N ASP A 124 -12.55 -25.64 -12.28
CA ASP A 124 -12.81 -26.15 -13.63
C ASP A 124 -12.03 -27.44 -13.88
N GLY A 125 -12.57 -28.32 -14.75
CA GLY A 125 -11.93 -29.55 -15.15
C GLY A 125 -12.22 -30.76 -14.25
N ALA A 126 -11.29 -31.74 -14.23
CA ALA A 126 -11.45 -32.99 -13.50
C ALA A 126 -11.15 -32.85 -12.01
N TRP A 127 -12.01 -33.46 -11.17
CA TRP A 127 -11.81 -33.55 -9.72
C TRP A 127 -12.23 -34.94 -9.21
N PRO A 128 -11.39 -35.69 -8.52
CA PRO A 128 -9.94 -35.52 -8.37
C PRO A 128 -9.19 -35.61 -9.71
N PRO A 129 -7.91 -35.13 -9.77
CA PRO A 129 -7.14 -35.22 -11.00
C PRO A 129 -6.81 -36.68 -11.32
N PRO A 130 -6.75 -37.08 -12.60
CA PRO A 130 -6.18 -38.36 -12.99
C PRO A 130 -4.68 -38.43 -12.62
N ASP A 131 -4.17 -39.66 -12.52
CA ASP A 131 -2.72 -39.85 -12.34
C ASP A 131 -1.94 -39.21 -13.48
N ARG A 132 -0.79 -38.62 -13.12
CA ARG A 132 0.09 -37.90 -14.05
C ARG A 132 -0.58 -36.73 -14.75
N ALA A 133 -1.48 -36.03 -14.03
CA ALA A 133 -2.09 -34.81 -14.47
C ALA A 133 -2.00 -33.74 -13.39
N LEU A 134 -1.97 -32.48 -13.81
CA LEU A 134 -1.90 -31.30 -12.92
C LEU A 134 -3.30 -30.73 -12.70
N LEU A 135 -3.59 -30.36 -11.46
CA LEU A 135 -4.52 -29.29 -11.14
C LEU A 135 -3.70 -28.02 -10.88
N VAL A 136 -3.88 -27.02 -11.73
CA VAL A 136 -3.14 -25.77 -11.58
C VAL A 136 -3.96 -24.82 -10.69
N GLU A 137 -3.28 -24.13 -9.78
CA GLU A 137 -3.94 -23.11 -8.97
C GLU A 137 -4.45 -21.97 -9.89
N ARG A 138 -5.66 -21.47 -9.65
CA ARG A 138 -6.40 -20.56 -10.55
C ARG A 138 -5.62 -19.29 -10.91
N ALA A 139 -4.96 -18.62 -9.93
CA ALA A 139 -4.16 -17.42 -10.18
C ALA A 139 -2.80 -17.75 -10.81
N SER A 140 -2.33 -18.98 -10.71
CA SER A 140 -1.11 -19.47 -11.36
C SER A 140 -1.32 -19.77 -12.84
N LEU A 141 -2.52 -20.18 -13.25
CA LEU A 141 -2.80 -20.61 -14.64
C LEU A 141 -2.43 -19.53 -15.69
N PRO A 142 -2.81 -18.25 -15.55
CA PRO A 142 -2.39 -17.20 -16.50
C PRO A 142 -0.88 -17.05 -16.63
N LEU A 143 -0.13 -17.33 -15.55
CA LEU A 143 1.33 -17.23 -15.52
C LEU A 143 2.00 -18.41 -16.26
N THR A 144 1.29 -19.52 -16.48
CA THR A 144 1.80 -20.68 -17.23
C THR A 144 1.72 -20.49 -18.74
N GLY A 145 0.89 -19.56 -19.21
CA GLY A 145 0.59 -19.38 -20.64
C GLY A 145 -0.24 -20.51 -21.26
N ALA A 146 -0.72 -21.46 -20.43
CA ALA A 146 -1.48 -22.64 -20.86
C ALA A 146 -2.97 -22.56 -20.42
N ARG A 147 -3.79 -23.47 -20.93
CA ARG A 147 -5.21 -23.61 -20.61
C ARG A 147 -5.50 -24.99 -20.06
N VAL A 148 -6.65 -25.15 -19.40
CA VAL A 148 -7.15 -26.48 -19.00
C VAL A 148 -7.30 -27.35 -20.23
N GLY A 149 -6.76 -28.55 -20.16
CA GLY A 149 -6.70 -29.52 -21.26
C GLY A 149 -5.37 -29.54 -22.01
N ASP A 150 -4.56 -28.50 -21.93
CA ASP A 150 -3.26 -28.44 -22.59
C ASP A 150 -2.25 -29.39 -21.90
N THR A 151 -1.23 -29.77 -22.69
CA THR A 151 -0.07 -30.52 -22.19
C THR A 151 1.10 -29.57 -22.09
N VAL A 152 1.66 -29.47 -20.90
CA VAL A 152 2.80 -28.61 -20.59
C VAL A 152 4.06 -29.43 -20.35
N THR A 153 5.21 -28.84 -20.61
CA THR A 153 6.51 -29.47 -20.37
C THR A 153 7.02 -29.02 -19.00
N ILE A 154 7.38 -29.96 -18.16
CA ILE A 154 8.00 -29.73 -16.86
C ILE A 154 9.39 -30.35 -16.82
N LYS A 155 10.28 -29.71 -16.08
CA LYS A 155 11.63 -30.17 -15.84
C LYS A 155 11.78 -30.48 -14.36
N LEU A 156 12.10 -31.73 -14.07
CA LEU A 156 12.20 -32.29 -12.72
C LEU A 156 13.52 -31.89 -12.04
N PRO A 157 13.64 -32.01 -10.70
CA PRO A 157 14.89 -31.74 -9.98
C PRO A 157 16.09 -32.58 -10.44
N ASN A 158 15.82 -33.77 -11.03
CA ASN A 158 16.85 -34.65 -11.63
C ASN A 158 17.13 -34.35 -13.11
N GLU A 159 16.78 -33.17 -13.59
CA GLU A 159 16.93 -32.66 -14.96
C GLU A 159 16.11 -33.38 -16.04
N LYS A 160 15.33 -34.43 -15.69
CA LYS A 160 14.48 -35.11 -16.65
C LYS A 160 13.33 -34.21 -17.07
N VAL A 161 13.09 -34.15 -18.37
CA VAL A 161 11.98 -33.43 -18.95
C VAL A 161 10.78 -34.37 -19.09
N ARG A 162 9.62 -33.93 -18.68
CA ARG A 162 8.35 -34.67 -18.77
C ARG A 162 7.26 -33.78 -19.36
N THR A 163 6.30 -34.39 -20.02
CA THR A 163 5.09 -33.71 -20.44
C THR A 163 3.93 -34.13 -19.58
N ILE A 164 3.15 -33.18 -19.07
CA ILE A 164 2.02 -33.45 -18.17
C ILE A 164 0.82 -32.63 -18.60
N ARG A 165 -0.37 -33.22 -18.51
CA ARG A 165 -1.61 -32.54 -18.89
C ARG A 165 -2.16 -31.73 -17.74
N ILE A 166 -2.68 -30.53 -18.01
CA ILE A 166 -3.48 -29.77 -17.08
C ILE A 166 -4.90 -30.30 -17.10
N ALA A 167 -5.31 -31.03 -16.05
CA ALA A 167 -6.61 -31.66 -15.95
C ALA A 167 -7.70 -30.70 -15.45
N GLY A 168 -7.32 -29.65 -14.74
CA GLY A 168 -8.27 -28.71 -14.20
C GLY A 168 -7.60 -27.61 -13.40
N THR A 169 -8.41 -26.76 -12.77
CA THR A 169 -7.96 -25.70 -11.88
C THR A 169 -8.62 -25.79 -10.50
N VAL A 170 -7.88 -25.35 -9.51
CA VAL A 170 -8.35 -25.24 -8.12
C VAL A 170 -8.12 -23.84 -7.57
N ALA A 171 -8.95 -23.44 -6.64
CA ALA A 171 -8.73 -22.24 -5.83
C ALA A 171 -8.33 -22.65 -4.42
N THR A 172 -7.32 -21.96 -3.90
CA THR A 172 -6.89 -22.11 -2.51
C THR A 172 -6.30 -20.80 -1.99
N PRO A 173 -6.88 -20.22 -0.93
CA PRO A 173 -6.42 -18.96 -0.37
C PRO A 173 -5.25 -19.09 0.61
N ASN A 174 -4.81 -20.30 0.95
CA ASN A 174 -3.74 -20.53 1.92
C ASN A 174 -2.32 -20.43 1.34
N LEU A 175 -2.20 -20.35 0.01
CA LEU A 175 -0.91 -20.16 -0.65
C LEU A 175 -0.63 -18.65 -0.90
N PRO A 176 0.67 -18.25 -0.93
CA PRO A 176 1.01 -16.90 -1.33
C PRO A 176 0.43 -16.53 -2.69
N PRO A 177 -0.09 -15.30 -2.87
CA PRO A 177 -0.71 -14.91 -4.14
C PRO A 177 0.25 -15.02 -5.33
N ALA A 178 -0.04 -15.90 -6.27
CA ALA A 178 0.81 -16.24 -7.41
C ALA A 178 1.23 -14.99 -8.23
N ALA A 179 0.26 -14.09 -8.47
CA ALA A 179 0.50 -12.87 -9.26
C ALA A 179 1.45 -11.87 -8.56
N LEU A 180 1.38 -11.75 -7.23
CA LEU A 180 2.22 -10.82 -6.46
C LEU A 180 3.64 -11.37 -6.23
N PHE A 181 3.77 -12.68 -5.97
CA PHE A 181 5.05 -13.30 -5.67
C PHE A 181 5.71 -13.95 -6.88
N ASN A 182 5.06 -13.88 -8.05
CA ASN A 182 5.55 -14.47 -9.30
C ASN A 182 5.87 -15.96 -9.18
N GLN A 183 5.15 -16.66 -8.31
CA GLN A 183 5.24 -18.11 -8.09
C GLN A 183 4.05 -18.83 -8.72
N THR A 184 4.25 -20.06 -9.17
CA THR A 184 3.18 -20.89 -9.71
C THR A 184 3.01 -22.14 -8.87
N TYR A 185 1.76 -22.56 -8.69
CA TYR A 185 1.38 -23.68 -7.85
C TYR A 185 0.51 -24.67 -8.61
N ALA A 186 0.74 -25.95 -8.35
CA ALA A 186 -0.08 -27.03 -8.88
C ALA A 186 -0.19 -28.18 -7.87
N PHE A 187 -1.16 -29.05 -8.11
CA PHE A 187 -1.46 -30.20 -7.27
C PHE A 187 -1.51 -31.47 -8.14
N VAL A 188 -1.01 -32.58 -7.58
CA VAL A 188 -1.00 -33.89 -8.22
C VAL A 188 -1.43 -34.97 -7.23
N THR A 189 -1.81 -36.16 -7.74
CA THR A 189 -2.00 -37.33 -6.89
C THR A 189 -0.67 -37.81 -6.30
N PHE A 190 -0.70 -38.39 -5.11
CA PHE A 190 0.46 -38.92 -4.43
C PHE A 190 1.18 -40.01 -5.25
N GLU A 191 0.41 -40.79 -5.99
CA GLU A 191 0.89 -41.84 -6.91
C GLU A 191 1.71 -41.26 -8.07
N SER A 192 1.51 -40.00 -8.41
CA SER A 192 2.30 -39.30 -9.44
C SER A 192 3.73 -39.00 -9.02
N LEU A 193 4.09 -39.09 -7.72
CA LEU A 193 5.42 -38.77 -7.20
C LEU A 193 6.52 -39.63 -7.82
N ASP A 194 6.33 -40.95 -7.93
CA ASP A 194 7.33 -41.83 -8.54
C ASP A 194 7.62 -41.41 -9.98
N TRP A 195 6.54 -41.05 -10.71
CA TRP A 195 6.69 -40.57 -12.07
C TRP A 195 7.39 -39.20 -12.11
N LEU A 196 7.22 -38.37 -11.10
CA LEU A 196 7.97 -37.10 -10.90
C LEU A 196 9.41 -37.33 -10.41
N GLY A 197 9.80 -38.58 -10.13
CA GLY A 197 11.14 -38.92 -9.65
C GLY A 197 11.38 -38.55 -8.17
N ALA A 198 10.31 -38.41 -7.42
CA ALA A 198 10.30 -38.16 -5.98
C ALA A 198 9.78 -39.42 -5.25
N PRO A 199 10.28 -39.72 -4.04
CA PRO A 199 9.79 -40.84 -3.25
C PRO A 199 8.37 -40.58 -2.75
N GLN A 200 7.57 -41.64 -2.60
CA GLN A 200 6.20 -41.57 -2.04
C GLN A 200 6.23 -41.44 -0.50
N VAL A 201 6.76 -40.37 -0.02
CA VAL A 201 6.86 -39.99 1.38
C VAL A 201 6.44 -38.54 1.55
N TYR A 202 6.16 -38.10 2.74
CA TYR A 202 5.86 -36.69 3.04
C TYR A 202 7.12 -35.93 3.41
N ASN A 203 7.14 -34.61 3.20
CA ASN A 203 8.18 -33.68 3.66
C ASN A 203 7.57 -32.43 4.31
N GLY A 204 6.26 -32.31 4.34
CA GLY A 204 5.48 -31.29 5.00
C GLY A 204 4.41 -31.93 5.88
N LEU A 205 4.24 -31.40 7.09
CA LEU A 205 3.24 -31.83 8.06
C LEU A 205 2.36 -30.63 8.44
N ASN A 206 1.11 -30.67 8.05
CA ASN A 206 0.10 -29.65 8.37
C ASN A 206 -0.69 -30.08 9.61
N VAL A 207 -0.86 -29.19 10.59
CA VAL A 207 -1.49 -29.51 11.85
C VAL A 207 -2.49 -28.42 12.23
N THR A 208 -3.64 -28.87 12.77
CA THR A 208 -4.59 -28.00 13.48
C THR A 208 -4.58 -28.36 14.96
N VAL A 209 -4.74 -27.34 15.83
CA VAL A 209 -4.80 -27.56 17.26
C VAL A 209 -6.23 -27.84 17.73
N GLU A 210 -6.34 -28.57 18.85
CA GLU A 210 -7.59 -28.73 19.58
C GLU A 210 -7.82 -27.54 20.50
N GLY A 211 -9.07 -27.14 20.69
CA GLY A 211 -9.41 -26.03 21.60
C GLY A 211 -9.41 -24.65 20.91
N ASN A 212 -8.76 -23.65 21.52
CA ASN A 212 -8.79 -22.28 21.01
C ASN A 212 -7.76 -22.03 19.90
N ARG A 213 -8.18 -22.15 18.67
CA ARG A 213 -7.37 -21.89 17.45
C ARG A 213 -7.09 -20.41 17.19
N LEU A 214 -7.53 -19.49 18.06
CA LEU A 214 -7.23 -18.06 17.95
C LEU A 214 -6.16 -17.60 18.96
N ASP A 215 -5.72 -18.50 19.85
CA ASP A 215 -4.68 -18.22 20.83
C ASP A 215 -3.30 -18.59 20.28
N LYS A 216 -2.53 -17.58 19.90
CA LYS A 216 -1.18 -17.75 19.34
C LYS A 216 -0.23 -18.48 20.32
N ALA A 217 -0.37 -18.22 21.63
CA ALA A 217 0.49 -18.85 22.63
C ALA A 217 0.20 -20.36 22.72
N HIS A 218 -1.09 -20.73 22.72
CA HIS A 218 -1.51 -22.13 22.71
C HIS A 218 -1.03 -22.86 21.43
N ILE A 219 -1.19 -22.24 20.25
CA ILE A 219 -0.70 -22.83 19.00
C ILE A 219 0.82 -23.03 19.04
N ALA A 220 1.58 -22.03 19.50
CA ALA A 220 3.03 -22.11 19.60
C ALA A 220 3.50 -23.22 20.56
N GLU A 221 2.80 -23.40 21.69
CA GLU A 221 3.08 -24.50 22.65
C GLU A 221 2.90 -25.86 21.98
N ILE A 222 1.77 -26.10 21.32
CA ILE A 222 1.50 -27.37 20.63
C ILE A 222 2.48 -27.57 19.46
N ALA A 223 2.79 -26.53 18.71
CA ALA A 223 3.77 -26.59 17.62
C ALA A 223 5.16 -27.00 18.14
N ALA A 224 5.58 -26.49 19.32
CA ALA A 224 6.83 -26.88 19.94
C ALA A 224 6.81 -28.37 20.37
N LEU A 225 5.71 -28.85 20.96
CA LEU A 225 5.56 -30.26 21.34
C LEU A 225 5.61 -31.18 20.12
N VAL A 226 4.91 -30.85 19.05
CA VAL A 226 4.91 -31.64 17.80
C VAL A 226 6.29 -31.62 17.15
N ARG A 227 6.94 -30.47 17.06
CA ARG A 227 8.30 -30.33 16.55
C ARG A 227 9.29 -31.20 17.31
N ASN A 228 9.31 -31.11 18.65
CA ASN A 228 10.17 -31.93 19.50
C ASN A 228 9.93 -33.43 19.25
N LYS A 229 8.67 -33.81 19.01
CA LYS A 229 8.36 -35.20 18.64
C LYS A 229 8.95 -35.61 17.30
N VAL A 230 8.93 -34.74 16.31
CA VAL A 230 9.54 -34.96 14.98
C VAL A 230 11.07 -35.04 15.12
N GLU A 231 11.70 -34.12 15.84
CA GLU A 231 13.15 -34.09 16.08
C GLU A 231 13.62 -35.33 16.87
N ASN A 232 12.87 -35.72 17.89
CA ASN A 232 13.15 -36.93 18.68
C ASN A 232 12.99 -38.23 17.85
N SER A 233 12.31 -38.18 16.69
CA SER A 233 12.28 -39.31 15.74
C SER A 233 13.54 -39.41 14.86
N GLY A 234 14.53 -38.52 15.08
CA GLY A 234 15.78 -38.47 14.32
C GLY A 234 15.72 -37.67 13.03
N ARG A 235 14.67 -36.86 12.83
CA ARG A 235 14.47 -36.03 11.62
C ARG A 235 14.83 -34.57 11.91
N LEU A 236 15.44 -33.91 10.94
CA LEU A 236 15.71 -32.47 11.02
C LEU A 236 14.44 -31.69 10.65
N VAL A 237 14.10 -30.69 11.45
CA VAL A 237 13.05 -29.73 11.14
C VAL A 237 13.70 -28.52 10.52
N TYR A 238 13.46 -28.30 9.20
CA TYR A 238 14.04 -27.20 8.46
C TYR A 238 13.34 -25.87 8.76
N TYR A 239 11.99 -25.92 8.87
CA TYR A 239 11.19 -24.72 9.08
C TYR A 239 9.85 -25.05 9.73
N THR A 240 9.44 -24.23 10.69
CA THR A 240 8.08 -24.26 11.26
C THR A 240 7.39 -22.95 10.91
N TRP A 241 6.29 -23.04 10.17
CA TRP A 241 5.49 -21.89 9.82
C TRP A 241 4.27 -21.77 10.73
N LEU A 242 4.17 -20.64 11.45
CA LEU A 242 3.04 -20.29 12.29
C LEU A 242 2.39 -19.01 11.75
N PRO A 243 1.29 -19.11 11.00
CA PRO A 243 0.56 -17.93 10.56
C PRO A 243 -0.16 -17.24 11.72
N GLU A 244 -0.54 -15.96 11.53
CA GLU A 244 -1.38 -15.27 12.51
C GLU A 244 -2.76 -15.97 12.62
N PRO A 245 -3.20 -16.35 13.84
CA PRO A 245 -4.41 -17.14 14.04
C PRO A 245 -5.66 -16.47 13.45
N GLY A 246 -6.46 -17.23 12.71
CA GLY A 246 -7.75 -16.80 12.18
C GLY A 246 -7.68 -15.70 11.12
N ARG A 247 -6.51 -15.39 10.57
CA ARG A 247 -6.31 -14.33 9.57
C ARG A 247 -5.56 -14.84 8.37
N HIS A 248 -5.95 -14.33 7.20
CA HIS A 248 -5.22 -14.61 5.98
C HIS A 248 -3.79 -14.05 6.07
N PRO A 249 -2.73 -14.80 5.68
CA PRO A 249 -1.34 -14.33 5.77
C PRO A 249 -1.09 -12.99 5.05
N ALA A 250 -1.76 -12.72 3.94
CA ALA A 250 -1.65 -11.45 3.22
C ALA A 250 -2.27 -10.24 3.95
N ASP A 251 -3.05 -10.44 5.03
CA ASP A 251 -3.63 -9.35 5.83
C ASP A 251 -2.54 -8.43 6.40
N GLN A 252 -1.40 -8.98 6.80
CA GLN A 252 -0.26 -8.18 7.29
C GLN A 252 0.27 -7.20 6.25
N ALA A 253 0.34 -7.60 4.99
CA ALA A 253 0.79 -6.73 3.89
C ALA A 253 -0.26 -5.69 3.49
N LEU A 254 -1.56 -5.99 3.66
CA LEU A 254 -2.65 -5.09 3.28
C LEU A 254 -2.98 -4.03 4.32
N ARG A 255 -2.80 -4.32 5.61
CA ARG A 255 -3.12 -3.38 6.71
C ARG A 255 -2.45 -2.01 6.56
N PRO A 256 -1.13 -1.91 6.28
CA PRO A 256 -0.49 -0.62 6.09
C PRO A 256 -1.09 0.17 4.94
N LEU A 257 -1.41 -0.50 3.81
CA LEU A 257 -2.06 0.14 2.67
C LEU A 257 -3.44 0.72 3.05
N LEU A 258 -4.28 -0.08 3.72
CA LEU A 258 -5.62 0.37 4.15
C LEU A 258 -5.55 1.49 5.17
N LEU A 259 -4.57 1.47 6.08
CA LEU A 259 -4.33 2.54 7.04
C LEU A 259 -3.94 3.85 6.34
N LEU A 260 -3.03 3.79 5.37
CA LEU A 260 -2.64 4.96 4.57
C LEU A 260 -3.82 5.54 3.80
N LEU A 261 -4.59 4.69 3.13
CA LEU A 261 -5.81 5.11 2.44
C LEU A 261 -6.81 5.74 3.41
N GLY A 262 -6.93 5.20 4.63
CA GLY A 262 -7.76 5.75 5.70
C GLY A 262 -7.33 7.16 6.12
N ILE A 263 -6.03 7.39 6.32
CA ILE A 263 -5.45 8.71 6.60
C ILE A 263 -5.79 9.69 5.47
N LEU A 264 -5.60 9.29 4.21
CA LEU A 264 -5.94 10.11 3.05
C LEU A 264 -7.45 10.38 2.96
N GLY A 265 -8.29 9.40 3.32
CA GLY A 265 -9.73 9.57 3.42
C GLY A 265 -10.14 10.64 4.44
N VAL A 266 -9.52 10.62 5.63
CA VAL A 266 -9.74 11.65 6.67
C VAL A 266 -9.26 13.02 6.19
N LEU A 267 -8.10 13.12 5.54
CA LEU A 267 -7.59 14.36 4.97
C LEU A 267 -8.51 14.91 3.86
N SER A 268 -9.10 14.02 3.05
CA SER A 268 -10.12 14.39 2.06
C SER A 268 -11.38 14.96 2.72
N LEU A 269 -11.81 14.37 3.83
CA LEU A 269 -12.94 14.86 4.61
C LEU A 269 -12.67 16.24 5.22
N LEU A 270 -11.47 16.46 5.75
CA LEU A 270 -11.05 17.78 6.26
C LEU A 270 -11.03 18.84 5.14
N ALA A 271 -10.48 18.50 3.98
CA ALA A 271 -10.48 19.41 2.82
C ALA A 271 -11.92 19.75 2.36
N SER A 272 -12.81 18.76 2.33
CA SER A 272 -14.24 18.96 2.08
C SER A 272 -14.88 19.89 3.12
N GLY A 273 -14.59 19.71 4.41
CA GLY A 273 -15.05 20.57 5.50
C GLY A 273 -14.62 22.03 5.31
N PHE A 274 -13.35 22.29 4.97
CA PHE A 274 -12.86 23.65 4.67
C PHE A 274 -13.60 24.28 3.48
N LEU A 275 -13.93 23.49 2.46
CA LEU A 275 -14.70 23.98 1.33
C LEU A 275 -16.15 24.33 1.73
N VAL A 276 -16.79 23.54 2.58
CA VAL A 276 -18.11 23.86 3.15
C VAL A 276 -18.05 25.18 3.94
N ILE A 277 -17.04 25.36 4.81
CA ILE A 277 -16.82 26.61 5.55
C ILE A 277 -16.75 27.80 4.58
N ASN A 278 -15.91 27.71 3.55
CA ASN A 278 -15.69 28.76 2.58
C ASN A 278 -16.99 29.12 1.84
N THR A 279 -17.75 28.10 1.40
CA THR A 279 -18.96 28.30 0.61
C THR A 279 -20.10 28.86 1.45
N ILE A 280 -20.29 28.39 2.68
CA ILE A 280 -21.34 28.91 3.60
C ILE A 280 -21.02 30.33 4.05
N ALA A 281 -19.74 30.63 4.37
CA ALA A 281 -19.34 32.01 4.70
C ALA A 281 -19.62 32.98 3.55
N ALA A 282 -19.38 32.56 2.32
CA ALA A 282 -19.67 33.34 1.13
C ALA A 282 -21.20 33.54 0.91
N LEU A 283 -21.99 32.47 1.13
CA LEU A 283 -23.46 32.54 1.04
C LEU A 283 -24.02 33.57 2.03
N LEU A 284 -23.59 33.51 3.27
CA LEU A 284 -24.04 34.44 4.31
C LEU A 284 -23.65 35.87 3.98
N THR A 285 -22.47 36.11 3.45
CA THR A 285 -22.00 37.44 3.01
C THR A 285 -22.92 38.01 1.92
N GLN A 286 -23.38 37.20 0.96
CA GLN A 286 -24.33 37.64 -0.10
C GLN A 286 -25.72 37.90 0.43
N GLN A 287 -26.13 37.16 1.45
CA GLN A 287 -27.48 37.26 2.01
C GLN A 287 -27.58 38.20 3.24
N VAL A 288 -26.52 38.98 3.57
CA VAL A 288 -26.50 39.88 4.72
C VAL A 288 -27.70 40.81 4.73
N ARG A 289 -28.05 41.42 3.56
CA ARG A 289 -29.21 42.31 3.45
C ARG A 289 -30.54 41.58 3.73
N GLN A 290 -30.68 40.34 3.26
CA GLN A 290 -31.85 39.51 3.53
C GLN A 290 -31.94 39.14 5.01
N ILE A 291 -30.80 38.84 5.66
CA ILE A 291 -30.72 38.59 7.10
C ILE A 291 -31.16 39.85 7.87
N GLY A 292 -30.72 41.01 7.44
CA GLY A 292 -31.13 42.29 8.01
C GLY A 292 -32.64 42.54 7.92
N VAL A 293 -33.22 42.29 6.74
CA VAL A 293 -34.68 42.40 6.54
C VAL A 293 -35.44 41.41 7.41
N MET A 294 -34.99 40.14 7.48
CA MET A 294 -35.60 39.13 8.36
C MET A 294 -35.58 39.56 9.83
N LYS A 295 -34.48 40.14 10.29
CA LYS A 295 -34.37 40.68 11.65
C LYS A 295 -35.27 41.89 11.87
N ALA A 296 -35.39 42.79 10.88
CA ALA A 296 -36.23 43.98 10.95
C ALA A 296 -37.72 43.64 11.09
N ILE A 297 -38.18 42.55 10.51
CA ILE A 297 -39.55 42.01 10.63
C ILE A 297 -39.73 41.06 11.83
N GLY A 298 -38.74 40.96 12.73
CA GLY A 298 -38.83 40.27 14.01
C GLY A 298 -38.24 38.87 14.10
N ALA A 299 -37.51 38.37 13.10
CA ALA A 299 -36.80 37.10 13.19
C ALA A 299 -35.63 37.15 14.19
N ARG A 300 -35.58 36.22 15.13
CA ARG A 300 -34.51 36.10 16.11
C ARG A 300 -33.25 35.43 15.48
N SER A 301 -32.06 35.80 15.97
CA SER A 301 -30.83 35.20 15.49
C SER A 301 -30.80 33.65 15.55
N PRO A 302 -31.31 32.98 16.61
CA PRO A 302 -31.42 31.52 16.62
C PRO A 302 -32.30 30.94 15.52
N ASP A 303 -33.41 31.60 15.16
CA ASP A 303 -34.31 31.15 14.09
C ASP A 303 -33.60 31.13 12.72
N ILE A 304 -32.76 32.14 12.49
CA ILE A 304 -31.97 32.28 11.27
C ILE A 304 -30.85 31.22 11.26
N VAL A 305 -30.20 30.99 12.40
CA VAL A 305 -29.18 29.92 12.54
C VAL A 305 -29.79 28.56 12.19
N VAL A 306 -30.92 28.19 12.79
CA VAL A 306 -31.62 26.92 12.51
C VAL A 306 -31.97 26.80 11.02
N MET A 307 -32.46 27.87 10.40
CA MET A 307 -32.83 27.89 8.97
C MET A 307 -31.60 27.55 8.10
N TYR A 308 -30.41 28.13 8.34
CA TYR A 308 -29.20 27.84 7.59
C TYR A 308 -28.61 26.44 7.90
N LEU A 309 -28.71 25.98 9.16
CA LEU A 309 -28.29 24.61 9.52
C LEU A 309 -29.15 23.56 8.78
N VAL A 310 -30.48 23.81 8.67
CA VAL A 310 -31.36 22.92 7.89
C VAL A 310 -31.02 22.98 6.40
N SER A 311 -30.62 24.16 5.87
CA SER A 311 -30.14 24.24 4.48
C SER A 311 -28.88 23.39 4.28
N VAL A 312 -27.92 23.41 5.22
CA VAL A 312 -26.71 22.58 5.18
C VAL A 312 -27.05 21.09 5.29
N LEU A 313 -27.99 20.74 6.17
CA LEU A 313 -28.47 19.37 6.32
C LEU A 313 -29.12 18.85 5.04
N LEU A 314 -29.93 19.69 4.36
CA LEU A 314 -30.52 19.33 3.06
C LEU A 314 -29.45 19.11 1.99
N LEU A 315 -28.40 19.95 1.94
CA LEU A 315 -27.25 19.77 1.03
C LEU A 315 -26.50 18.48 1.34
N GLY A 316 -26.32 18.16 2.64
CA GLY A 316 -25.73 16.89 3.08
C GLY A 316 -26.54 15.67 2.65
N LEU A 317 -27.87 15.73 2.78
CA LEU A 317 -28.79 14.68 2.31
C LEU A 317 -28.69 14.46 0.79
N ILE A 318 -28.67 15.55 0.01
CA ILE A 318 -28.49 15.45 -1.45
C ILE A 318 -27.12 14.87 -1.79
N ALA A 319 -26.07 15.27 -1.07
CA ALA A 319 -24.72 14.74 -1.26
C ALA A 319 -24.65 13.24 -0.96
N LEU A 320 -25.36 12.76 0.07
CA LEU A 320 -25.44 11.33 0.41
C LEU A 320 -26.07 10.49 -0.71
N ILE A 321 -27.09 11.01 -1.38
CA ILE A 321 -27.73 10.31 -2.51
C ILE A 321 -26.73 10.01 -3.62
N ILE A 322 -25.71 10.87 -3.82
CA ILE A 322 -24.66 10.69 -4.81
C ILE A 322 -23.49 9.88 -4.23
N ALA A 323 -23.07 10.24 -3.02
CA ALA A 323 -21.87 9.71 -2.40
C ALA A 323 -21.98 8.24 -2.01
N MET A 324 -23.11 7.83 -1.42
CA MET A 324 -23.28 6.46 -0.92
C MET A 324 -23.22 5.41 -2.03
N PRO A 325 -23.94 5.54 -3.18
CA PRO A 325 -23.79 4.60 -4.27
C PRO A 325 -22.37 4.56 -4.86
N LEU A 326 -21.75 5.73 -5.02
CA LEU A 326 -20.39 5.80 -5.55
C LEU A 326 -19.37 5.18 -4.58
N ALA A 327 -19.48 5.45 -3.28
CA ALA A 327 -18.62 4.86 -2.25
C ALA A 327 -18.78 3.34 -2.19
N TYR A 328 -19.99 2.84 -2.30
CA TYR A 328 -20.30 1.42 -2.39
C TYR A 328 -19.62 0.78 -3.64
N LEU A 329 -19.84 1.37 -4.81
CA LEU A 329 -19.24 0.88 -6.05
C LEU A 329 -17.69 0.93 -5.99
N GLY A 330 -17.13 1.99 -5.42
CA GLY A 330 -15.70 2.12 -5.20
C GLY A 330 -15.15 1.07 -4.23
N ALA A 331 -15.84 0.83 -3.12
CA ALA A 331 -15.48 -0.20 -2.13
C ALA A 331 -15.54 -1.60 -2.73
N VAL A 332 -16.62 -1.93 -3.45
CA VAL A 332 -16.78 -3.22 -4.13
C VAL A 332 -15.73 -3.39 -5.22
N GLY A 333 -15.51 -2.37 -6.07
CA GLY A 333 -14.51 -2.42 -7.13
C GLY A 333 -13.10 -2.65 -6.60
N PHE A 334 -12.71 -1.94 -5.52
CA PHE A 334 -11.45 -2.15 -4.84
C PHE A 334 -11.34 -3.57 -4.26
N THR A 335 -12.39 -4.03 -3.57
CA THR A 335 -12.42 -5.37 -2.96
C THR A 335 -12.29 -6.47 -4.00
N VAL A 336 -13.06 -6.40 -5.10
CA VAL A 336 -13.01 -7.37 -6.19
C VAL A 336 -11.63 -7.40 -6.85
N PHE A 337 -11.04 -6.22 -7.09
CA PHE A 337 -9.69 -6.13 -7.65
C PHE A 337 -8.64 -6.77 -6.72
N MET A 338 -8.64 -6.41 -5.43
CA MET A 338 -7.68 -6.94 -4.45
C MET A 338 -7.90 -8.43 -4.18
N ALA A 339 -9.15 -8.86 -4.07
CA ALA A 339 -9.50 -10.28 -3.91
C ALA A 339 -8.99 -11.12 -5.10
N GLY A 340 -9.12 -10.59 -6.33
CA GLY A 340 -8.54 -11.22 -7.52
C GLY A 340 -7.02 -11.35 -7.46
N GLN A 341 -6.31 -10.32 -6.95
CA GLN A 341 -4.86 -10.40 -6.74
C GLN A 341 -4.47 -11.41 -5.66
N MET A 342 -5.32 -11.61 -4.65
CA MET A 342 -5.12 -12.53 -3.53
C MET A 342 -5.72 -13.94 -3.76
N ASN A 343 -6.22 -14.20 -4.94
CA ASN A 343 -6.92 -15.46 -5.29
C ASN A 343 -8.07 -15.81 -4.31
N THR A 344 -8.75 -14.80 -3.80
CA THR A 344 -9.85 -14.92 -2.85
C THR A 344 -11.17 -14.71 -3.58
N ASP A 345 -12.16 -15.57 -3.34
CA ASP A 345 -13.50 -15.40 -3.88
C ASP A 345 -14.30 -14.41 -3.04
N VAL A 346 -14.95 -13.45 -3.72
CA VAL A 346 -15.87 -12.51 -3.07
C VAL A 346 -17.27 -13.14 -3.09
N THR A 347 -17.69 -13.67 -1.95
CA THR A 347 -18.98 -14.35 -1.80
C THR A 347 -20.12 -13.37 -1.51
N SER A 348 -19.82 -12.24 -0.88
CA SER A 348 -20.81 -11.23 -0.52
C SER A 348 -20.27 -9.82 -0.69
N ILE A 349 -20.98 -9.01 -1.46
CA ILE A 349 -20.70 -7.57 -1.64
C ILE A 349 -21.53 -6.69 -0.70
N ALA A 350 -22.29 -7.27 0.23
CA ALA A 350 -23.12 -6.51 1.17
C ALA A 350 -22.25 -5.81 2.21
N LEU A 351 -22.34 -4.49 2.26
CA LEU A 351 -21.70 -3.70 3.31
C LEU A 351 -22.41 -3.88 4.65
N PRO A 352 -21.65 -4.00 5.75
CA PRO A 352 -22.23 -3.97 7.10
C PRO A 352 -23.05 -2.69 7.36
N PRO A 353 -24.15 -2.77 8.12
CA PRO A 353 -24.99 -1.61 8.44
C PRO A 353 -24.24 -0.45 9.08
N GLU A 354 -23.21 -0.75 9.85
CA GLU A 354 -22.37 0.24 10.54
C GLU A 354 -21.66 1.17 9.55
N ILE A 355 -21.28 0.66 8.37
CA ILE A 355 -20.62 1.46 7.33
C ILE A 355 -21.62 2.45 6.70
N TRP A 356 -22.86 2.01 6.47
CA TRP A 356 -23.93 2.91 6.00
C TRP A 356 -24.22 4.01 7.01
N LEU A 357 -24.30 3.66 8.30
CA LEU A 357 -24.50 4.62 9.39
C LEU A 357 -23.31 5.60 9.50
N LEU A 358 -22.09 5.12 9.35
CA LEU A 358 -20.89 5.96 9.34
C LEU A 358 -20.94 6.97 8.18
N MET A 359 -21.28 6.52 6.96
CA MET A 359 -21.39 7.42 5.80
C MET A 359 -22.48 8.49 6.02
N ILE A 360 -23.63 8.11 6.58
CA ILE A 360 -24.71 9.04 6.93
C ILE A 360 -24.23 10.03 7.99
N ALA A 361 -23.62 9.55 9.06
CA ALA A 361 -23.07 10.38 10.12
C ALA A 361 -22.03 11.39 9.58
N VAL A 362 -21.08 10.94 8.79
CA VAL A 362 -20.05 11.78 8.16
C VAL A 362 -20.68 12.82 7.23
N GLY A 363 -21.60 12.41 6.37
CA GLY A 363 -22.26 13.28 5.39
C GLY A 363 -23.19 14.35 6.00
N LEU A 364 -23.69 14.14 7.21
CA LEU A 364 -24.54 15.09 7.92
C LEU A 364 -23.77 15.90 8.98
N LEU A 365 -23.01 15.21 9.86
CA LEU A 365 -22.36 15.87 11.00
C LEU A 365 -21.19 16.76 10.57
N VAL A 366 -20.34 16.29 9.63
CA VAL A 366 -19.14 17.05 9.25
C VAL A 366 -19.51 18.39 8.59
N PRO A 367 -20.42 18.44 7.59
CA PRO A 367 -20.87 19.71 7.04
C PRO A 367 -21.58 20.62 8.06
N LEU A 368 -22.38 20.05 8.98
CA LEU A 368 -23.04 20.81 10.04
C LEU A 368 -22.03 21.47 10.98
N LEU A 369 -21.03 20.70 11.45
CA LEU A 369 -19.96 21.21 12.31
C LEU A 369 -19.11 22.27 11.59
N ALA A 370 -18.76 22.02 10.33
CA ALA A 370 -18.02 22.97 9.51
C ALA A 370 -18.79 24.30 9.30
N ALA A 371 -20.11 24.21 9.08
CA ALA A 371 -20.93 25.38 8.84
C ALA A 371 -21.30 26.16 10.12
N LEU A 372 -21.16 25.58 11.29
CA LEU A 372 -21.62 26.15 12.56
C LEU A 372 -20.96 27.51 12.85
N TYR A 373 -19.64 27.59 12.75
CA TYR A 373 -18.90 28.83 12.98
C TYR A 373 -19.28 29.95 12.01
N PRO A 374 -19.25 29.77 10.67
CA PRO A 374 -19.65 30.85 9.75
C PRO A 374 -21.12 31.24 9.91
N ILE A 375 -22.02 30.30 10.22
CA ILE A 375 -23.46 30.63 10.41
C ILE A 375 -23.64 31.49 11.65
N ILE A 376 -23.05 31.12 12.79
CA ILE A 376 -23.16 31.89 14.02
C ILE A 376 -22.55 33.31 13.85
N SER A 377 -21.36 33.40 13.24
CA SER A 377 -20.70 34.70 13.04
C SER A 377 -21.45 35.58 12.04
N GLY A 378 -21.93 35.00 10.93
CA GLY A 378 -22.67 35.74 9.90
C GLY A 378 -24.05 36.22 10.31
N THR A 379 -24.69 35.53 11.27
CA THR A 379 -26.03 35.95 11.80
C THR A 379 -25.96 36.95 12.94
N ARG A 380 -24.75 37.25 13.46
CA ARG A 380 -24.59 38.30 14.52
C ARG A 380 -24.69 39.75 14.02
N VAL A 381 -24.71 39.95 12.69
CA VAL A 381 -24.82 41.28 12.08
C VAL A 381 -26.06 42.01 12.55
N THR A 382 -25.93 43.29 12.94
CA THR A 382 -27.07 44.12 13.36
C THR A 382 -27.94 44.56 12.17
N VAL A 383 -29.21 44.90 12.41
CA VAL A 383 -30.13 45.39 11.36
C VAL A 383 -29.58 46.62 10.66
N GLN A 384 -29.00 47.54 11.45
CA GLN A 384 -28.40 48.76 10.93
C GLN A 384 -27.21 48.47 9.99
N GLU A 385 -26.31 47.60 10.40
CA GLU A 385 -25.13 47.20 9.57
C GLU A 385 -25.55 46.50 8.29
N ALA A 386 -26.63 45.68 8.36
CA ALA A 386 -27.12 44.89 7.23
C ALA A 386 -27.87 45.73 6.18
N ILE A 387 -28.61 46.79 6.59
CA ILE A 387 -29.49 47.58 5.70
C ILE A 387 -28.76 48.87 5.20
N SER A 388 -27.92 49.50 6.02
CA SER A 388 -27.30 50.78 5.69
C SER A 388 -26.25 50.73 4.55
N GLY A 389 -25.92 49.53 4.05
CA GLY A 389 -24.95 49.41 2.95
C GLY A 389 -23.51 49.90 3.29
N TYR A 390 -23.34 50.57 4.44
CA TYR A 390 -22.06 51.02 4.98
C TYR A 390 -21.22 49.91 5.63
N GLY A 391 -21.72 48.72 5.61
CA GLY A 391 -21.01 47.52 6.08
C GLY A 391 -19.90 47.04 5.18
N LEU A 392 -19.46 47.80 4.23
CA LEU A 392 -18.22 47.58 3.46
C LEU A 392 -17.06 47.79 4.41
N GLY A 393 -16.55 46.73 4.89
CA GLY A 393 -15.54 46.59 5.89
C GLY A 393 -14.59 47.77 6.00
N LYS A 394 -14.31 48.19 7.22
CA LYS A 394 -13.12 48.92 7.61
C LYS A 394 -11.85 48.11 7.30
N GLY A 395 -11.77 47.56 6.06
CA GLY A 395 -10.56 46.94 5.53
C GLY A 395 -9.56 48.05 5.28
N ARG A 396 -8.58 48.12 6.14
CA ARG A 396 -7.35 48.90 5.94
C ARG A 396 -6.57 48.30 4.76
N PHE A 397 -7.08 48.51 3.53
CA PHE A 397 -6.35 48.20 2.31
C PHE A 397 -5.23 49.23 2.16
N GLY A 398 -4.00 48.79 1.87
CA GLY A 398 -2.84 49.67 1.65
C GLY A 398 -1.94 49.90 2.86
N ARG A 399 -2.19 49.28 4.02
CA ARG A 399 -1.32 49.42 5.24
C ARG A 399 -0.60 48.14 5.65
N GLY A 400 -0.75 47.05 4.92
CA GLY A 400 -0.09 45.75 5.23
C GLY A 400 1.28 45.62 4.61
N ARG A 401 2.21 44.90 5.26
CA ARG A 401 3.54 44.58 4.70
C ARG A 401 3.45 43.89 3.33
N LEU A 402 2.41 43.07 3.09
CA LEU A 402 2.13 42.42 1.81
C LEU A 402 1.70 43.42 0.74
N ASP A 403 0.93 44.45 1.09
CA ASP A 403 0.46 45.46 0.13
C ASP A 403 1.66 46.31 -0.38
N HIS A 404 2.63 46.62 0.49
CA HIS A 404 3.90 47.30 0.11
C HIS A 404 4.84 46.40 -0.72
N LEU A 405 4.85 45.07 -0.50
CA LEU A 405 5.62 44.13 -1.34
C LEU A 405 5.04 44.05 -2.76
N LEU A 406 3.70 44.03 -2.89
CA LEU A 406 3.01 44.01 -4.16
C LEU A 406 3.19 45.29 -4.99
N GLU A 407 3.36 46.47 -4.31
CA GLU A 407 3.66 47.76 -4.97
C GLU A 407 5.09 47.80 -5.59
N ARG A 408 6.01 46.99 -5.09
CA ARG A 408 7.40 46.92 -5.59
C ARG A 408 7.55 46.11 -6.86
N ILE A 409 6.55 45.26 -7.20
CA ILE A 409 6.58 44.42 -8.42
C ILE A 409 6.31 45.33 -9.62
N ARG A 410 7.37 45.71 -10.36
CA ARG A 410 7.30 46.47 -11.60
C ARG A 410 7.57 45.53 -12.78
N GLY A 411 6.89 45.73 -13.92
CA GLY A 411 7.12 44.96 -15.16
C GLY A 411 5.96 44.04 -15.59
N LEU A 412 4.92 43.89 -14.78
CA LEU A 412 3.72 43.15 -15.16
C LEU A 412 2.76 44.03 -15.97
N SER A 413 2.05 43.43 -16.93
CA SER A 413 0.99 44.16 -17.66
C SER A 413 -0.11 44.65 -16.70
N ARG A 414 -0.72 45.81 -17.02
CA ARG A 414 -1.77 46.40 -16.15
C ARG A 414 -2.90 45.41 -15.75
N PRO A 415 -3.41 44.52 -16.63
CA PRO A 415 -4.39 43.49 -16.24
C PRO A 415 -3.86 42.47 -15.22
N LEU A 416 -2.59 42.08 -15.36
CA LEU A 416 -1.94 41.15 -14.41
C LEU A 416 -1.75 41.75 -13.03
N MET A 417 -1.35 43.04 -12.98
CA MET A 417 -1.20 43.76 -11.71
C MET A 417 -2.54 43.95 -11.01
N LEU A 418 -3.60 44.21 -11.76
CA LEU A 418 -4.96 44.34 -11.26
C LEU A 418 -5.48 42.99 -10.73
N SER A 419 -5.20 41.89 -11.43
CA SER A 419 -5.50 40.55 -10.98
C SER A 419 -4.79 40.18 -9.69
N LEU A 420 -3.50 40.47 -9.59
CA LEU A 420 -2.69 40.19 -8.39
C LEU A 420 -3.20 40.97 -7.16
N ARG A 421 -3.47 42.29 -7.30
CA ARG A 421 -4.03 43.11 -6.21
C ARG A 421 -5.39 42.63 -5.76
N ASN A 422 -6.22 42.17 -6.70
CA ASN A 422 -7.56 41.67 -6.38
C ASN A 422 -7.55 40.34 -5.63
N THR A 423 -6.62 39.45 -5.94
CA THR A 423 -6.42 38.16 -5.24
C THR A 423 -6.24 38.39 -3.71
N PHE A 424 -5.51 39.43 -3.31
CA PHE A 424 -5.22 39.70 -1.89
C PHE A 424 -6.26 40.61 -1.19
N ARG A 425 -7.31 41.08 -1.89
CA ARG A 425 -8.31 41.98 -1.32
C ARG A 425 -9.14 41.34 -0.19
N ARG A 426 -9.42 40.01 -0.26
CA ARG A 426 -10.16 39.26 0.77
C ARG A 426 -9.32 38.13 1.36
N LYS A 427 -8.43 38.51 2.28
CA LYS A 427 -7.41 37.62 2.87
C LYS A 427 -8.00 36.35 3.51
N GLY A 428 -9.15 36.43 4.20
CA GLY A 428 -9.76 35.24 4.84
C GLY A 428 -10.24 34.18 3.85
N ARG A 429 -10.89 34.58 2.75
CA ARG A 429 -11.34 33.63 1.71
C ARG A 429 -10.17 33.08 0.91
N LEU A 430 -9.20 33.93 0.57
CA LEU A 430 -7.98 33.47 -0.07
C LEU A 430 -7.27 32.44 0.80
N ALA A 431 -7.15 32.66 2.11
CA ALA A 431 -6.52 31.71 3.02
C ALA A 431 -7.24 30.34 3.03
N LEU A 432 -8.57 30.30 3.09
CA LEU A 432 -9.34 29.05 3.04
C LEU A 432 -9.14 28.30 1.72
N THR A 433 -9.13 29.01 0.59
CA THR A 433 -8.88 28.40 -0.73
C THR A 433 -7.43 27.92 -0.85
N LEU A 434 -6.47 28.69 -0.35
CA LEU A 434 -5.07 28.27 -0.32
C LEU A 434 -4.89 27.04 0.57
N VAL A 435 -5.54 26.97 1.75
CA VAL A 435 -5.45 25.79 2.62
C VAL A 435 -5.91 24.53 1.91
N THR A 436 -7.07 24.56 1.23
CA THR A 436 -7.59 23.37 0.51
C THR A 436 -6.69 22.95 -0.64
N LEU A 437 -6.24 23.88 -1.49
CA LEU A 437 -5.35 23.59 -2.60
C LEU A 437 -3.95 23.17 -2.13
N THR A 438 -3.43 23.81 -1.08
CA THR A 438 -2.14 23.46 -0.48
C THR A 438 -2.19 22.05 0.09
N LEU A 439 -3.25 21.70 0.82
CA LEU A 439 -3.41 20.34 1.38
C LEU A 439 -3.45 19.28 0.27
N SER A 440 -4.19 19.56 -0.81
CA SER A 440 -4.22 18.67 -1.99
C SER A 440 -2.83 18.51 -2.62
N GLY A 441 -2.08 19.61 -2.75
CA GLY A 441 -0.72 19.60 -3.30
C GLY A 441 0.29 18.89 -2.43
N VAL A 442 0.21 19.10 -1.12
CA VAL A 442 1.08 18.41 -0.15
C VAL A 442 0.91 16.91 -0.24
N ILE A 443 -0.34 16.42 -0.29
CA ILE A 443 -0.62 14.99 -0.37
C ILE A 443 -0.17 14.43 -1.73
N PHE A 444 -0.46 15.12 -2.82
CA PHE A 444 -0.02 14.70 -4.14
C PHE A 444 1.52 14.57 -4.22
N MET A 445 2.25 15.57 -3.76
CA MET A 445 3.72 15.53 -3.73
C MET A 445 4.24 14.46 -2.75
N ALA A 446 3.54 14.24 -1.61
CA ALA A 446 3.90 13.20 -0.66
C ALA A 446 3.79 11.80 -1.26
N VAL A 447 2.74 11.50 -2.05
CA VAL A 447 2.59 10.20 -2.73
C VAL A 447 3.78 9.92 -3.66
N PHE A 448 4.20 10.90 -4.47
CA PHE A 448 5.38 10.75 -5.32
C PHE A 448 6.68 10.62 -4.52
N SER A 449 6.80 11.37 -3.42
CA SER A 449 7.97 11.27 -2.54
C SER A 449 8.04 9.92 -1.83
N VAL A 450 6.90 9.35 -1.41
CA VAL A 450 6.82 7.98 -0.88
C VAL A 450 7.31 6.97 -1.93
N ARG A 451 6.83 7.09 -3.18
CA ARG A 451 7.29 6.24 -4.28
C ARG A 451 8.80 6.30 -4.48
N ASP A 452 9.34 7.52 -4.61
CA ASP A 452 10.77 7.72 -4.84
C ASP A 452 11.59 7.26 -3.62
N SER A 453 11.08 7.43 -2.39
CA SER A 453 11.69 6.89 -1.17
C SER A 453 11.67 5.36 -1.12
N MET A 454 10.57 4.71 -1.56
CA MET A 454 10.50 3.24 -1.65
C MET A 454 11.53 2.71 -2.65
N LEU A 455 11.65 3.34 -3.82
CA LEU A 455 12.64 2.95 -4.83
C LEU A 455 14.08 3.18 -4.34
N LEU A 456 14.34 4.32 -3.68
CA LEU A 456 15.66 4.59 -3.10
C LEU A 456 16.01 3.59 -1.99
N THR A 457 15.04 3.25 -1.13
CA THR A 457 15.23 2.22 -0.10
C THR A 457 15.51 0.85 -0.71
N LEU A 458 14.84 0.51 -1.83
CA LEU A 458 15.12 -0.71 -2.58
C LEU A 458 16.53 -0.67 -3.21
N ASP A 459 16.94 0.46 -3.77
CA ASP A 459 18.31 0.63 -4.31
C ASP A 459 19.37 0.50 -3.21
N ASP A 460 19.11 1.06 -2.03
CA ASP A 460 20.00 0.90 -0.87
C ASP A 460 20.03 -0.55 -0.37
N ALA A 461 18.89 -1.25 -0.40
CA ALA A 461 18.81 -2.67 -0.08
C ALA A 461 19.60 -3.53 -1.08
N ILE A 462 19.53 -3.19 -2.35
CA ILE A 462 20.28 -3.87 -3.41
C ILE A 462 21.80 -3.63 -3.24
N LYS A 463 22.22 -2.40 -2.91
CA LYS A 463 23.63 -2.07 -2.66
C LYS A 463 24.22 -2.77 -1.42
N TYR A 464 23.37 -3.11 -0.44
CA TYR A 464 23.78 -3.89 0.72
C TYR A 464 24.24 -5.28 0.30
N PHE A 465 23.52 -5.92 -0.64
CA PHE A 465 23.90 -7.17 -1.26
C PHE A 465 24.72 -6.87 -2.54
N ASN A 466 26.03 -6.87 -2.42
CA ASN A 466 26.96 -6.55 -3.48
C ASN A 466 27.26 -7.78 -4.37
N PHE A 467 26.21 -8.50 -4.78
CA PHE A 467 26.25 -9.57 -5.76
C PHE A 467 25.13 -9.37 -6.79
N HIS A 468 25.20 -10.03 -7.94
CA HIS A 468 24.23 -9.86 -9.02
C HIS A 468 23.39 -11.10 -9.29
N VAL A 469 23.96 -12.28 -8.99
CA VAL A 469 23.29 -13.57 -9.15
C VAL A 469 23.49 -14.40 -7.88
N ALA A 470 22.42 -15.01 -7.39
CA ALA A 470 22.44 -15.98 -6.30
C ALA A 470 21.91 -17.32 -6.80
N LEU A 471 22.68 -18.39 -6.58
CA LEU A 471 22.24 -19.76 -6.83
C LEU A 471 22.18 -20.52 -5.52
N ASN A 472 21.09 -21.25 -5.33
CA ASN A 472 20.93 -22.21 -4.24
C ASN A 472 20.93 -23.63 -4.79
N PHE A 473 21.64 -24.53 -4.13
CA PHE A 473 21.72 -25.93 -4.50
C PHE A 473 20.77 -26.76 -3.62
N ASN A 474 20.24 -27.85 -4.17
CA ASN A 474 19.38 -28.77 -3.41
C ASN A 474 20.15 -29.58 -2.35
N ARG A 475 21.47 -29.56 -2.40
CA ARG A 475 22.38 -30.17 -1.40
C ARG A 475 23.70 -29.40 -1.34
N ALA A 476 24.37 -29.46 -0.21
CA ALA A 476 25.67 -28.80 -0.06
C ALA A 476 26.78 -29.48 -0.85
N TYR A 477 27.57 -28.70 -1.60
CA TYR A 477 28.75 -29.10 -2.34
C TYR A 477 30.03 -28.50 -1.75
N ARG A 478 31.19 -28.92 -2.21
CA ARG A 478 32.49 -28.37 -1.76
C ARG A 478 32.61 -26.90 -2.22
N ILE A 479 32.96 -26.01 -1.32
CA ILE A 479 33.11 -24.57 -1.59
C ILE A 479 34.11 -24.33 -2.73
N ASP A 480 35.32 -24.91 -2.62
CA ASP A 480 36.37 -24.73 -3.64
C ASP A 480 35.86 -25.08 -5.05
N GLN A 481 35.07 -26.18 -5.16
CA GLN A 481 34.49 -26.61 -6.42
C GLN A 481 33.45 -25.62 -6.92
N ILE A 482 32.53 -25.19 -6.04
CA ILE A 482 31.46 -24.23 -6.41
C ILE A 482 32.09 -22.95 -6.94
N GLU A 483 33.04 -22.36 -6.21
CA GLU A 483 33.63 -21.07 -6.55
C GLU A 483 34.52 -21.13 -7.80
N GLN A 484 35.34 -22.17 -7.95
CA GLN A 484 36.16 -22.36 -9.14
C GLN A 484 35.30 -22.52 -10.41
N GLU A 485 34.24 -23.31 -10.33
CA GLU A 485 33.33 -23.52 -11.45
C GLU A 485 32.51 -22.27 -11.77
N ALA A 486 32.13 -21.45 -10.77
CA ALA A 486 31.52 -20.16 -11.03
C ALA A 486 32.45 -19.21 -11.79
N LEU A 487 33.72 -19.13 -11.36
CA LEU A 487 34.72 -18.26 -11.97
C LEU A 487 35.10 -18.71 -13.39
N ALA A 488 34.85 -19.97 -13.75
CA ALA A 488 35.05 -20.47 -15.11
C ALA A 488 34.00 -19.97 -16.11
N VAL A 489 32.86 -19.45 -15.64
CA VAL A 489 31.80 -18.92 -16.51
C VAL A 489 32.15 -17.51 -16.99
N PRO A 490 32.10 -17.24 -18.31
CA PRO A 490 32.39 -15.92 -18.84
C PRO A 490 31.48 -14.80 -18.25
N GLY A 491 32.09 -13.68 -17.87
CA GLY A 491 31.37 -12.56 -17.27
C GLY A 491 31.35 -12.58 -15.75
N VAL A 492 31.70 -13.69 -15.10
CA VAL A 492 31.82 -13.76 -13.64
C VAL A 492 33.14 -13.12 -13.20
N THR A 493 33.06 -12.20 -12.24
CA THR A 493 34.26 -11.49 -11.71
C THR A 493 34.63 -11.92 -10.30
N ALA A 494 33.64 -12.37 -9.51
CA ALA A 494 33.85 -12.94 -8.18
C ALA A 494 32.74 -13.92 -7.83
N ALA A 495 33.05 -14.90 -7.01
CA ALA A 495 32.12 -15.89 -6.48
C ALA A 495 32.42 -16.15 -5.00
N GLU A 496 31.41 -16.27 -4.18
CA GLU A 496 31.51 -16.48 -2.75
C GLU A 496 30.41 -17.42 -2.28
N SER A 497 30.78 -18.47 -1.59
CA SER A 497 29.83 -19.47 -1.11
C SER A 497 29.39 -19.19 0.32
N TRP A 498 28.10 -19.29 0.58
CA TRP A 498 27.53 -19.07 1.91
C TRP A 498 26.87 -20.30 2.49
N GLY A 499 27.00 -20.42 3.82
CA GLY A 499 26.13 -21.30 4.61
C GLY A 499 24.81 -20.61 4.91
N PHE A 500 23.77 -21.41 5.02
CA PHE A 500 22.43 -20.93 5.42
C PHE A 500 21.76 -21.96 6.32
N SER A 501 21.15 -21.52 7.39
CA SER A 501 20.23 -22.34 8.21
C SER A 501 19.14 -21.47 8.81
N THR A 502 18.03 -22.09 9.19
CA THR A 502 17.04 -21.50 10.07
C THR A 502 17.38 -21.86 11.51
N VAL A 503 17.39 -20.87 12.38
CA VAL A 503 17.68 -21.05 13.80
C VAL A 503 16.55 -20.49 14.64
N ARG A 504 16.45 -20.93 15.89
CA ARG A 504 15.51 -20.39 16.88
C ARG A 504 16.28 -19.94 18.11
N ARG A 505 15.92 -18.80 18.64
CA ARG A 505 16.47 -18.34 19.92
C ARG A 505 15.74 -19.03 21.06
N VAL A 506 16.48 -19.62 21.97
CA VAL A 506 15.98 -20.06 23.27
C VAL A 506 16.05 -18.88 24.23
N ARG A 507 14.89 -18.40 24.68
CA ARG A 507 14.81 -17.25 25.60
C ARG A 507 15.09 -17.69 27.03
N PRO A 508 15.43 -16.76 27.95
CA PRO A 508 15.69 -17.09 29.36
C PRO A 508 14.56 -17.78 30.12
N ASN A 509 13.34 -17.69 29.60
CA ASN A 509 12.15 -18.37 30.13
C ASN A 509 11.89 -19.74 29.49
N GLU A 510 12.87 -20.30 28.78
CA GLU A 510 12.81 -21.56 28.04
C GLU A 510 11.82 -21.59 26.86
N THR A 511 11.24 -20.43 26.48
CA THR A 511 10.43 -20.33 25.26
C THR A 511 11.34 -20.09 24.05
N GLU A 512 10.94 -20.61 22.90
CA GLU A 512 11.65 -20.38 21.64
C GLU A 512 11.06 -19.21 20.85
N SER A 513 11.90 -18.58 20.06
CA SER A 513 11.47 -17.58 19.07
C SER A 513 10.82 -18.23 17.86
N ASP A 514 10.20 -17.42 17.02
CA ASP A 514 9.91 -17.80 15.64
C ASP A 514 11.24 -18.13 14.92
N SER A 515 11.17 -18.84 13.79
CA SER A 515 12.35 -19.18 12.99
C SER A 515 13.05 -17.92 12.46
N LEU A 516 14.34 -17.79 12.74
CA LEU A 516 15.22 -16.72 12.28
C LEU A 516 16.15 -17.26 11.18
N PHE A 517 16.53 -16.44 10.24
CA PHE A 517 17.40 -16.80 9.15
C PHE A 517 18.86 -16.46 9.48
N MET A 518 19.74 -17.47 9.49
CA MET A 518 21.17 -17.30 9.72
C MET A 518 21.96 -17.51 8.43
N TYR A 519 22.68 -16.48 8.03
CA TYR A 519 23.68 -16.55 6.97
C TYR A 519 25.07 -16.70 7.57
N ALA A 520 25.77 -17.73 7.14
CA ALA A 520 27.17 -17.94 7.47
C ALA A 520 28.02 -17.50 6.29
N VAL A 521 28.71 -16.39 6.47
CA VAL A 521 29.49 -15.73 5.42
C VAL A 521 30.97 -15.72 5.79
N PRO A 522 31.91 -15.65 4.82
CA PRO A 522 33.29 -15.33 5.13
C PRO A 522 33.38 -13.97 5.83
N ALA A 523 34.19 -13.83 6.85
CA ALA A 523 34.30 -12.60 7.62
C ALA A 523 34.81 -11.42 6.79
N ASP A 524 35.59 -11.69 5.77
CA ASP A 524 36.13 -10.73 4.79
C ASP A 524 35.26 -10.62 3.53
N THR A 525 33.98 -11.04 3.63
CA THR A 525 33.03 -11.01 2.51
C THR A 525 33.01 -9.66 1.81
N ARG A 526 32.98 -9.68 0.48
CA ARG A 526 32.77 -8.52 -0.39
C ARG A 526 31.35 -8.49 -0.98
N MET A 527 30.58 -9.53 -0.72
CA MET A 527 29.20 -9.67 -1.24
C MET A 527 28.15 -9.05 -0.32
N ILE A 528 28.53 -8.58 0.87
CA ILE A 528 27.70 -7.81 1.80
C ILE A 528 28.47 -6.55 2.21
N ILE A 529 27.77 -5.39 2.12
CA ILE A 529 28.28 -4.10 2.60
C ILE A 529 27.38 -3.63 3.74
N PRO A 530 27.62 -4.11 4.98
CA PRO A 530 26.71 -3.84 6.10
C PRO A 530 26.86 -2.40 6.61
N THR A 531 25.74 -1.76 6.92
CA THR A 531 25.74 -0.52 7.69
C THR A 531 25.69 -0.87 9.17
N VAL A 532 26.83 -0.84 9.85
CA VAL A 532 26.92 -1.12 11.29
C VAL A 532 26.29 0.03 12.05
N LEU A 533 25.32 -0.28 12.94
CA LEU A 533 24.65 0.66 13.83
C LEU A 533 25.35 0.71 15.19
N GLU A 534 25.66 -0.47 15.73
CA GLU A 534 26.33 -0.63 17.02
C GLU A 534 27.34 -1.80 16.94
N GLY A 535 28.41 -1.72 17.69
CA GLY A 535 29.44 -2.76 17.73
C GLY A 535 30.28 -2.82 16.45
N ARG A 536 30.50 -4.03 15.93
CA ARG A 536 31.36 -4.28 14.77
C ARG A 536 30.82 -5.38 13.84
N TRP A 537 31.37 -5.48 12.64
CA TRP A 537 31.20 -6.63 11.77
C TRP A 537 32.07 -7.82 12.23
N LEU A 538 31.90 -8.97 11.61
CA LEU A 538 32.65 -10.19 11.85
C LEU A 538 34.14 -10.03 11.54
N TYR A 539 35.02 -10.71 12.32
CA TYR A 539 36.43 -10.86 12.04
C TYR A 539 36.76 -12.31 11.66
N PRO A 540 37.85 -12.56 10.88
CA PRO A 540 38.22 -13.91 10.45
C PRO A 540 38.46 -14.89 11.60
N ASP A 541 38.97 -14.39 12.73
CA ASP A 541 39.30 -15.21 13.91
C ASP A 541 38.11 -15.36 14.89
N ASP A 542 36.96 -14.78 14.57
CA ASP A 542 35.74 -14.87 15.40
C ASP A 542 35.23 -16.33 15.40
N GLU A 543 34.97 -16.87 16.59
CA GLU A 543 34.36 -18.20 16.74
C GLU A 543 32.82 -18.05 16.91
N ASN A 544 32.32 -17.83 18.09
CA ASN A 544 30.90 -17.76 18.38
C ASN A 544 30.30 -16.34 18.21
N ALA A 545 30.87 -15.51 17.36
CA ALA A 545 30.38 -14.16 17.10
C ALA A 545 29.13 -14.17 16.21
N LEU A 546 28.18 -13.33 16.61
CA LEU A 546 26.91 -13.14 15.94
C LEU A 546 26.69 -11.66 15.64
N VAL A 547 26.35 -11.33 14.42
CA VAL A 547 25.86 -10.01 14.03
C VAL A 547 24.37 -10.14 13.73
N ILE A 548 23.56 -9.28 14.33
CA ILE A 548 22.10 -9.26 14.15
C ILE A 548 21.67 -8.02 13.38
N ASN A 549 20.57 -8.10 12.65
CA ASN A 549 20.02 -6.89 12.04
C ASN A 549 18.95 -6.21 12.92
N SER A 550 18.63 -4.95 12.64
CA SER A 550 17.64 -4.18 13.41
C SER A 550 16.23 -4.81 13.36
N SER A 551 15.90 -5.60 12.34
CA SER A 551 14.63 -6.33 12.27
C SER A 551 14.58 -7.47 13.28
N THR A 552 15.70 -8.18 13.49
CA THR A 552 15.82 -9.18 14.57
C THR A 552 15.62 -8.52 15.93
N LEU A 553 16.20 -7.34 16.16
CA LEU A 553 16.03 -6.59 17.40
C LEU A 553 14.57 -6.15 17.64
N SER A 554 13.82 -5.89 16.56
CA SER A 554 12.38 -5.59 16.67
C SER A 554 11.54 -6.79 17.10
N LEU A 555 11.94 -8.01 16.74
CA LEU A 555 11.28 -9.25 17.14
C LEU A 555 11.73 -9.71 18.54
N GLU A 556 13.00 -9.49 18.88
CA GLU A 556 13.64 -9.91 20.13
C GLU A 556 14.28 -8.66 20.80
N PRO A 557 13.47 -7.76 21.37
CA PRO A 557 13.93 -6.44 21.83
C PRO A 557 14.77 -6.47 23.12
N ASP A 558 14.86 -7.61 23.76
CA ASP A 558 15.68 -7.82 24.96
C ASP A 558 17.14 -8.12 24.66
N ILE A 559 17.49 -8.41 23.39
CA ILE A 559 18.89 -8.65 22.97
C ILE A 559 19.66 -7.32 22.96
N LYS A 560 20.87 -7.36 23.54
CA LYS A 560 21.80 -6.21 23.54
C LYS A 560 23.15 -6.60 22.99
N LEU A 561 23.91 -5.60 22.58
CA LEU A 561 25.30 -5.78 22.19
C LEU A 561 26.11 -6.37 23.36
N GLY A 562 26.87 -7.45 23.10
CA GLY A 562 27.65 -8.18 24.10
C GLY A 562 26.91 -9.32 24.79
N ASP A 563 25.59 -9.46 24.60
CA ASP A 563 24.85 -10.58 25.18
C ASP A 563 25.23 -11.91 24.53
N THR A 564 25.21 -12.97 25.33
CA THR A 564 25.28 -14.35 24.85
C THR A 564 23.85 -14.86 24.66
N VAL A 565 23.52 -15.27 23.45
CA VAL A 565 22.21 -15.82 23.08
C VAL A 565 22.36 -17.31 22.74
N THR A 566 21.42 -18.11 23.18
CA THR A 566 21.34 -19.52 22.82
C THR A 566 20.47 -19.65 21.57
N LEU A 567 21.04 -20.26 20.52
CA LEU A 567 20.34 -20.55 19.27
C LEU A 567 20.28 -22.06 19.05
N THR A 568 19.11 -22.58 18.79
CA THR A 568 18.93 -23.97 18.31
C THR A 568 19.27 -24.02 16.83
N LEU A 569 20.36 -24.67 16.49
CA LEU A 569 20.85 -24.91 15.14
C LEU A 569 20.83 -26.42 14.86
N ASP A 570 20.07 -26.84 13.84
CA ASP A 570 19.92 -28.27 13.48
C ASP A 570 19.58 -29.16 14.71
N GLY A 571 18.64 -28.71 15.53
CA GLY A 571 18.18 -29.42 16.72
C GLY A 571 19.14 -29.44 17.91
N ARG A 572 20.17 -28.57 17.93
CA ARG A 572 21.12 -28.44 19.03
C ARG A 572 21.25 -27.00 19.48
N ASP A 573 21.33 -26.82 20.78
CA ASP A 573 21.56 -25.52 21.35
C ASP A 573 23.04 -25.16 21.27
N THR A 574 23.30 -23.97 20.76
CA THR A 574 24.62 -23.39 20.56
C THR A 574 24.64 -21.97 21.10
N GLU A 575 25.74 -21.58 21.73
CA GLU A 575 25.87 -20.25 22.32
C GLU A 575 26.58 -19.30 21.36
N TRP A 576 26.03 -18.09 21.22
CA TRP A 576 26.51 -17.06 20.34
C TRP A 576 26.60 -15.71 21.05
N THR A 577 27.67 -14.97 20.82
CA THR A 577 27.84 -13.62 21.41
C THR A 577 27.52 -12.56 20.37
N VAL A 578 26.60 -11.66 20.69
CA VAL A 578 26.22 -10.55 19.80
C VAL A 578 27.33 -9.50 19.78
N VAL A 579 28.09 -9.45 18.69
CA VAL A 579 29.23 -8.54 18.51
C VAL A 579 28.89 -7.28 17.72
N GLY A 580 27.76 -7.27 17.02
CA GLY A 580 27.32 -6.12 16.25
C GLY A 580 25.85 -6.14 15.88
N ILE A 581 25.33 -4.94 15.65
CA ILE A 581 23.97 -4.70 15.16
C ILE A 581 24.08 -3.92 13.86
N VAL A 582 23.50 -4.45 12.78
CA VAL A 582 23.50 -3.83 11.46
C VAL A 582 22.08 -3.36 11.07
N ARG A 583 22.01 -2.44 10.14
CA ARG A 583 20.72 -2.00 9.61
C ARG A 583 20.00 -3.15 8.91
N GLY A 584 18.75 -3.41 9.32
CA GLY A 584 17.87 -4.37 8.65
C GLY A 584 17.37 -3.86 7.30
N ILE A 585 17.10 -4.78 6.39
CA ILE A 585 16.57 -4.51 5.06
C ILE A 585 15.33 -5.35 4.84
N GLY A 586 14.25 -4.71 4.39
CA GLY A 586 13.02 -5.40 4.00
C GLY A 586 12.23 -6.06 5.14
N GLY A 587 12.49 -5.70 6.40
CA GLY A 587 11.76 -6.20 7.57
C GLY A 587 12.06 -7.65 7.97
N GLN A 588 12.92 -8.35 7.24
CA GLN A 588 13.31 -9.73 7.55
C GLN A 588 14.37 -9.76 8.66
N ALA A 589 14.20 -10.68 9.59
CA ALA A 589 15.17 -10.93 10.66
C ALA A 589 16.32 -11.81 10.15
N PHE A 590 17.49 -11.20 10.03
CA PHE A 590 18.72 -11.89 9.61
C PHE A 590 19.77 -11.88 10.72
N LEU A 591 20.44 -13.01 10.84
CA LEU A 591 21.61 -13.23 11.66
C LEU A 591 22.80 -13.52 10.76
N TYR A 592 23.98 -13.00 11.11
CA TYR A 592 25.21 -13.27 10.36
C TYR A 592 26.26 -13.85 11.29
N SER A 593 26.91 -14.90 10.84
CA SER A 593 27.97 -15.57 11.56
C SER A 593 29.16 -15.86 10.64
N ASN A 594 30.34 -16.06 11.24
CA ASN A 594 31.51 -16.47 10.50
C ASN A 594 31.39 -17.92 9.99
N TYR A 595 31.58 -18.16 8.69
CA TYR A 595 31.35 -19.45 8.05
C TYR A 595 32.16 -20.61 8.73
N PRO A 596 33.45 -20.48 9.06
CA PRO A 596 34.19 -21.58 9.64
C PRO A 596 33.62 -22.11 10.97
N TYR A 597 33.16 -21.22 11.84
CA TYR A 597 32.54 -21.62 13.09
C TYR A 597 31.19 -22.25 12.88
N PHE A 598 30.32 -21.60 12.10
CA PHE A 598 28.99 -22.10 11.74
C PHE A 598 29.09 -23.51 11.12
N ALA A 599 30.00 -23.72 10.17
CA ALA A 599 30.17 -25.01 9.46
C ALA A 599 30.57 -26.15 10.41
N ARG A 600 31.36 -25.85 11.46
CA ARG A 600 31.68 -26.82 12.52
C ARG A 600 30.41 -27.19 13.33
N GLN A 601 29.61 -26.19 13.69
CA GLN A 601 28.37 -26.43 14.46
C GLN A 601 27.33 -27.20 13.65
N ALA A 602 27.13 -26.82 12.38
CA ALA A 602 26.20 -27.45 11.46
C ALA A 602 26.73 -28.75 10.80
N ARG A 603 27.98 -29.16 11.10
CA ARG A 603 28.64 -30.42 10.61
C ARG A 603 28.74 -30.57 9.10
N PHE A 604 28.93 -29.46 8.38
CA PHE A 604 29.21 -29.52 6.94
C PHE A 604 30.42 -28.65 6.53
N VAL A 605 31.51 -28.81 7.24
CA VAL A 605 32.78 -28.11 7.01
C VAL A 605 33.24 -28.23 5.55
N GLY A 606 33.61 -27.09 4.94
CA GLY A 606 34.08 -27.01 3.56
C GLY A 606 33.00 -27.22 2.50
N ARG A 607 31.69 -27.15 2.88
CA ARG A 607 30.56 -27.28 1.97
C ARG A 607 29.59 -26.12 2.11
N ALA A 608 28.98 -25.70 1.03
CA ALA A 608 27.94 -24.69 1.03
C ALA A 608 26.76 -25.10 0.18
N GLY A 609 25.59 -24.55 0.54
CA GLY A 609 24.32 -24.75 -0.17
C GLY A 609 23.99 -23.62 -1.14
N SER A 610 24.79 -22.54 -1.17
CA SER A 610 24.56 -21.42 -2.07
C SER A 610 25.83 -20.75 -2.53
N VAL A 611 25.77 -20.06 -3.65
CA VAL A 611 26.85 -19.21 -4.18
C VAL A 611 26.28 -17.88 -4.63
N GLN A 612 26.94 -16.80 -4.24
CA GLN A 612 26.69 -15.43 -4.65
C GLN A 612 27.77 -15.01 -5.65
N VAL A 613 27.35 -14.40 -6.76
CA VAL A 613 28.22 -14.15 -7.90
C VAL A 613 28.15 -12.68 -8.31
N GLN A 614 29.31 -12.05 -8.47
CA GLN A 614 29.44 -10.77 -9.13
C GLN A 614 29.74 -10.97 -10.61
N ILE A 615 29.18 -10.12 -11.44
CA ILE A 615 29.35 -10.16 -12.89
C ILE A 615 29.69 -8.77 -13.44
N ALA A 616 30.28 -8.74 -14.61
CA ALA A 616 30.54 -7.52 -15.37
C ALA A 616 30.29 -7.77 -16.87
N PRO A 617 29.51 -6.91 -17.57
CA PRO A 617 28.72 -5.79 -17.03
C PRO A 617 27.54 -6.26 -16.16
N ASP A 618 27.02 -5.38 -15.27
CA ASP A 618 26.00 -5.69 -14.27
C ASP A 618 24.56 -5.36 -14.70
N ASP A 619 24.33 -5.15 -16.00
CA ASP A 619 22.98 -4.87 -16.50
C ASP A 619 22.04 -6.08 -16.43
N ALA A 620 20.74 -5.82 -16.39
CA ALA A 620 19.71 -6.84 -16.17
C ALA A 620 19.72 -7.97 -17.22
N ALA A 621 20.06 -7.66 -18.48
CA ALA A 621 20.11 -8.64 -19.56
C ALA A 621 21.30 -9.60 -19.36
N ASN A 622 22.47 -9.06 -19.00
CA ASN A 622 23.64 -9.84 -18.71
C ASN A 622 23.48 -10.67 -17.42
N GLN A 623 22.84 -10.09 -16.38
CA GLN A 623 22.48 -10.86 -15.16
C GLN A 623 21.66 -12.10 -15.51
N ALA A 624 20.63 -11.97 -16.34
CA ALA A 624 19.80 -13.10 -16.77
C ALA A 624 20.57 -14.12 -17.62
N ALA A 625 21.44 -13.64 -18.54
CA ALA A 625 22.25 -14.51 -19.40
C ALA A 625 23.29 -15.31 -18.59
N VAL A 626 24.04 -14.65 -17.71
CA VAL A 626 25.05 -15.30 -16.87
C VAL A 626 24.41 -16.23 -15.83
N ALA A 627 23.26 -15.86 -15.25
CA ALA A 627 22.49 -16.73 -14.36
C ALA A 627 22.10 -18.05 -15.05
N LYS A 628 21.65 -17.97 -16.31
CA LYS A 628 21.35 -19.16 -17.12
C LYS A 628 22.61 -19.99 -17.42
N GLN A 629 23.72 -19.33 -17.80
CA GLN A 629 24.97 -20.02 -18.09
C GLN A 629 25.53 -20.72 -16.85
N LEU A 630 25.53 -20.07 -15.69
CA LEU A 630 25.95 -20.67 -14.40
C LEU A 630 25.10 -21.90 -14.08
N GLU A 631 23.81 -21.79 -14.22
CA GLU A 631 22.90 -22.91 -13.99
C GLU A 631 23.19 -24.10 -14.92
N GLU A 632 23.34 -23.83 -16.22
CA GLU A 632 23.66 -24.90 -17.21
C GLU A 632 25.03 -25.49 -16.94
N HIS A 633 26.03 -24.69 -16.56
CA HIS A 633 27.37 -25.15 -16.22
C HIS A 633 27.35 -26.08 -15.02
N TYR A 634 26.76 -25.68 -13.89
CA TYR A 634 26.64 -26.53 -12.69
C TYR A 634 25.89 -27.84 -12.96
N LYS A 635 24.82 -27.77 -13.77
CA LYS A 635 24.05 -28.96 -14.17
C LYS A 635 24.88 -29.93 -15.02
N SER A 636 25.72 -29.39 -15.90
CA SER A 636 26.62 -30.24 -16.71
C SER A 636 27.63 -31.03 -15.86
N LEU A 637 27.98 -30.50 -14.68
CA LEU A 637 28.82 -31.13 -13.67
C LEU A 637 28.03 -32.10 -12.75
N GLY A 638 26.73 -32.28 -12.98
CA GLY A 638 25.87 -33.13 -12.16
C GLY A 638 25.48 -32.51 -10.81
N MET A 639 25.67 -31.20 -10.65
CA MET A 639 25.20 -30.48 -9.47
C MET A 639 23.70 -30.14 -9.58
N GLN A 640 22.97 -30.36 -8.49
CA GLN A 640 21.55 -30.12 -8.42
C GLN A 640 21.26 -28.64 -8.05
N VAL A 641 21.06 -27.80 -9.06
CA VAL A 641 20.66 -26.41 -8.84
C VAL A 641 19.17 -26.36 -8.44
N GLY A 642 18.90 -25.76 -7.32
CA GLY A 642 17.52 -25.50 -6.82
C GLY A 642 16.91 -24.24 -7.41
N THR A 643 17.33 -23.08 -6.90
CA THR A 643 16.81 -21.78 -7.36
C THR A 643 17.96 -20.89 -7.84
N THR A 644 17.69 -20.14 -8.90
CA THR A 644 18.58 -19.11 -9.43
C THR A 644 17.83 -17.79 -9.46
N GLN A 645 18.36 -16.78 -8.79
CA GLN A 645 17.76 -15.45 -8.71
C GLN A 645 18.76 -14.37 -9.11
N THR A 646 18.30 -13.34 -9.80
CA THR A 646 19.10 -12.17 -10.10
C THR A 646 18.61 -10.97 -9.31
N ILE A 647 19.50 -10.05 -8.97
CA ILE A 647 19.12 -8.80 -8.32
C ILE A 647 18.13 -8.01 -9.18
N ALA A 648 18.29 -8.04 -10.50
CA ALA A 648 17.36 -7.41 -11.43
C ALA A 648 15.93 -7.99 -11.33
N SER A 649 15.81 -9.32 -11.16
CA SER A 649 14.48 -9.97 -11.01
C SER A 649 13.82 -9.60 -9.67
N ILE A 650 14.61 -9.57 -8.60
CA ILE A 650 14.12 -9.15 -7.26
C ILE A 650 13.65 -7.69 -7.30
N ARG A 651 14.42 -6.81 -7.96
CA ARG A 651 14.05 -5.40 -8.16
C ARG A 651 12.73 -5.27 -8.91
N GLN A 652 12.60 -5.92 -10.05
CA GLN A 652 11.39 -5.87 -10.88
C GLN A 652 10.14 -6.33 -10.11
N GLN A 653 10.24 -7.40 -9.34
CA GLN A 653 9.14 -7.91 -8.52
C GLN A 653 8.69 -6.91 -7.46
N ASN A 654 9.65 -6.29 -6.75
CA ASN A 654 9.34 -5.26 -5.74
C ASN A 654 8.76 -3.99 -6.37
N GLU A 655 9.27 -3.55 -7.52
CA GLU A 655 8.72 -2.40 -8.25
C GLU A 655 7.26 -2.60 -8.66
N LEU A 656 6.88 -3.80 -9.09
CA LEU A 656 5.49 -4.14 -9.41
C LEU A 656 4.58 -4.00 -8.18
N PHE A 657 5.00 -4.52 -7.04
CA PHE A 657 4.27 -4.40 -5.78
C PHE A 657 4.13 -2.93 -5.34
N PHE A 658 5.21 -2.15 -5.39
CA PHE A 658 5.19 -0.73 -5.05
C PHE A 658 4.27 0.09 -5.97
N ASN A 659 4.25 -0.22 -7.26
CA ASN A 659 3.38 0.47 -8.20
C ASN A 659 1.89 0.26 -7.89
N ILE A 660 1.48 -0.92 -7.40
CA ILE A 660 0.10 -1.15 -6.94
C ILE A 660 -0.25 -0.19 -5.80
N ILE A 661 0.61 -0.08 -4.78
CA ILE A 661 0.43 0.84 -3.65
C ILE A 661 0.30 2.29 -4.15
N VAL A 662 1.24 2.71 -5.00
CA VAL A 662 1.30 4.08 -5.52
C VAL A 662 0.05 4.44 -6.34
N ILE A 663 -0.48 3.53 -7.15
CA ILE A 663 -1.69 3.77 -7.95
C ILE A 663 -2.87 4.11 -7.03
N PHE A 664 -3.09 3.36 -5.95
CA PHE A 664 -4.19 3.65 -5.02
C PHE A 664 -4.00 4.96 -4.27
N LEU A 665 -2.79 5.26 -3.82
CA LEU A 665 -2.47 6.54 -3.21
C LEU A 665 -2.69 7.71 -4.19
N LEU A 666 -2.34 7.52 -5.47
CA LEU A 666 -2.52 8.51 -6.51
C LEU A 666 -4.01 8.78 -6.81
N VAL A 667 -4.85 7.73 -6.83
CA VAL A 667 -6.31 7.89 -6.99
C VAL A 667 -6.86 8.77 -5.86
N MET A 668 -6.45 8.53 -4.62
CA MET A 668 -6.88 9.34 -3.47
C MET A 668 -6.35 10.78 -3.56
N ALA A 669 -5.10 10.97 -3.98
CA ALA A 669 -4.52 12.30 -4.20
C ALA A 669 -5.26 13.08 -5.31
N LEU A 670 -5.69 12.40 -6.37
CA LEU A 670 -6.49 13.00 -7.44
C LEU A 670 -7.89 13.42 -6.97
N LEU A 671 -8.53 12.62 -6.13
CA LEU A 671 -9.81 12.99 -5.50
C LEU A 671 -9.67 14.27 -4.66
N LEU A 672 -8.60 14.39 -3.90
CA LEU A 672 -8.27 15.61 -3.16
C LEU A 672 -8.01 16.81 -4.07
N ALA A 673 -7.34 16.60 -5.20
CA ALA A 673 -7.12 17.63 -6.21
C ALA A 673 -8.45 18.15 -6.81
N ILE A 674 -9.42 17.25 -7.03
CA ILE A 674 -10.77 17.61 -7.46
C ILE A 674 -11.47 18.48 -6.41
N VAL A 675 -11.39 18.13 -5.13
CA VAL A 675 -11.95 18.95 -4.03
C VAL A 675 -11.31 20.35 -4.02
N GLY A 676 -9.98 20.42 -4.16
CA GLY A 676 -9.27 21.70 -4.27
C GLY A 676 -9.74 22.54 -5.46
N GLY A 677 -9.93 21.91 -6.61
CA GLY A 677 -10.46 22.55 -7.82
C GLY A 677 -11.90 23.08 -7.67
N LEU A 678 -12.78 22.30 -7.04
CA LEU A 678 -14.14 22.73 -6.71
C LEU A 678 -14.13 23.94 -5.75
N GLY A 679 -13.20 23.94 -4.79
CA GLY A 679 -12.98 25.06 -3.87
C GLY A 679 -12.56 26.35 -4.59
N LEU A 680 -11.63 26.22 -5.53
CA LEU A 680 -11.19 27.34 -6.34
C LEU A 680 -12.31 27.86 -7.24
N MET A 681 -13.06 26.96 -7.89
CA MET A 681 -14.21 27.34 -8.73
C MET A 681 -15.27 28.12 -7.94
N GLY A 682 -15.57 27.66 -6.72
CA GLY A 682 -16.48 28.35 -5.79
C GLY A 682 -15.98 29.75 -5.45
N THR A 683 -14.70 29.88 -5.10
CA THR A 683 -14.08 31.16 -4.76
C THR A 683 -14.06 32.13 -5.94
N MET A 684 -13.70 31.65 -7.13
CA MET A 684 -13.68 32.46 -8.35
C MET A 684 -15.09 32.90 -8.77
N SER A 685 -16.11 32.03 -8.61
CA SER A 685 -17.51 32.40 -8.88
C SER A 685 -17.96 33.56 -8.01
N ILE A 686 -17.61 33.53 -6.71
CA ILE A 686 -17.98 34.58 -5.78
C ILE A 686 -17.19 35.87 -6.05
N ASN A 687 -15.86 35.75 -6.35
CA ASN A 687 -15.06 36.92 -6.70
C ASN A 687 -15.63 37.66 -7.92
N VAL A 688 -16.10 36.96 -8.93
CA VAL A 688 -16.75 37.53 -10.10
C VAL A 688 -18.04 38.25 -9.73
N LEU A 689 -18.91 37.62 -8.94
CA LEU A 689 -20.20 38.21 -8.52
C LEU A 689 -19.99 39.49 -7.69
N GLU A 690 -19.05 39.56 -6.80
CA GLU A 690 -18.75 40.75 -5.99
C GLU A 690 -18.17 41.92 -6.81
N ARG A 691 -17.60 41.64 -7.98
CA ARG A 691 -16.96 42.61 -8.87
C ARG A 691 -17.77 42.90 -10.11
N THR A 692 -19.03 42.51 -10.14
CA THR A 692 -19.95 42.68 -11.27
C THR A 692 -19.92 44.14 -11.77
N ARG A 693 -19.98 45.14 -10.84
CA ARG A 693 -19.90 46.54 -11.18
C ARG A 693 -18.55 46.95 -11.79
N GLU A 694 -17.45 46.50 -11.24
CA GLU A 694 -16.07 46.75 -11.79
C GLU A 694 -15.96 46.17 -13.21
N ILE A 695 -16.48 44.94 -13.43
CA ILE A 695 -16.47 44.28 -14.74
C ILE A 695 -17.40 45.05 -15.71
N GLY A 696 -18.56 45.53 -15.26
CA GLY A 696 -19.47 46.36 -16.06
C GLY A 696 -18.81 47.65 -16.52
N VAL A 697 -18.10 48.35 -15.64
CA VAL A 697 -17.36 49.58 -15.98
C VAL A 697 -16.24 49.26 -16.99
N LEU A 698 -15.47 48.20 -16.79
CA LEU A 698 -14.45 47.77 -17.74
C LEU A 698 -15.05 47.52 -19.15
N ARG A 699 -16.23 46.90 -19.24
CA ARG A 699 -16.92 46.67 -20.50
C ARG A 699 -17.46 47.95 -21.08
N ALA A 700 -17.97 48.89 -20.27
CA ALA A 700 -18.45 50.19 -20.73
C ALA A 700 -17.35 51.04 -21.37
N ILE A 701 -16.10 50.91 -20.93
CA ILE A 701 -14.90 51.55 -21.50
C ILE A 701 -14.23 50.73 -22.62
N GLY A 702 -14.85 49.61 -23.08
CA GLY A 702 -14.41 48.85 -24.27
C GLY A 702 -13.64 47.59 -24.02
N ALA A 703 -13.62 47.04 -22.82
CA ALA A 703 -12.99 45.73 -22.59
C ALA A 703 -13.72 44.61 -23.32
N SER A 704 -13.01 43.85 -24.13
CA SER A 704 -13.53 42.64 -24.82
C SER A 704 -13.80 41.47 -23.86
N ASP A 705 -14.69 40.55 -24.26
CA ASP A 705 -15.00 39.35 -23.50
C ASP A 705 -13.73 38.53 -23.22
N GLY A 706 -12.81 38.46 -24.21
CA GLY A 706 -11.53 37.80 -24.04
C GLY A 706 -10.60 38.45 -23.00
N ALA A 707 -10.68 39.78 -22.85
CA ALA A 707 -9.91 40.50 -21.82
C ALA A 707 -10.41 40.16 -20.39
N VAL A 708 -11.75 40.18 -20.22
CA VAL A 708 -12.36 39.80 -18.94
C VAL A 708 -12.07 38.34 -18.58
N LEU A 709 -12.22 37.43 -19.56
CA LEU A 709 -11.94 36.00 -19.39
C LEU A 709 -10.48 35.77 -18.97
N ARG A 710 -9.52 36.44 -19.64
CA ARG A 710 -8.07 36.34 -19.33
C ARG A 710 -7.78 36.85 -17.91
N ILE A 711 -8.36 37.94 -17.45
CA ILE A 711 -8.18 38.48 -16.10
C ILE A 711 -8.60 37.45 -15.05
N VAL A 712 -9.78 36.83 -15.21
CA VAL A 712 -10.32 35.86 -14.24
C VAL A 712 -9.48 34.55 -14.24
N ILE A 713 -9.08 34.04 -15.42
CA ILE A 713 -8.26 32.83 -15.49
C ILE A 713 -6.89 33.05 -14.88
N VAL A 714 -6.25 34.19 -15.16
CA VAL A 714 -4.92 34.51 -14.58
C VAL A 714 -5.01 34.64 -13.05
N GLU A 715 -6.09 35.23 -12.52
CA GLU A 715 -6.33 35.29 -11.06
C GLU A 715 -6.39 33.88 -10.46
N GLY A 716 -7.08 32.93 -11.10
CA GLY A 716 -7.11 31.54 -10.67
C GLY A 716 -5.74 30.87 -10.72
N ILE A 717 -4.98 31.08 -11.82
CA ILE A 717 -3.63 30.53 -11.96
C ILE A 717 -2.68 31.07 -10.91
N VAL A 718 -2.76 32.38 -10.58
CA VAL A 718 -1.95 32.99 -9.49
C VAL A 718 -2.25 32.31 -8.14
N ILE A 719 -3.53 32.05 -7.86
CA ILE A 719 -3.92 31.33 -6.61
C ILE A 719 -3.33 29.90 -6.65
N GLY A 720 -3.41 29.22 -7.79
CA GLY A 720 -2.83 27.89 -7.98
C GLY A 720 -1.31 27.88 -7.75
N MET A 721 -0.59 28.85 -8.32
CA MET A 721 0.87 28.97 -8.14
C MET A 721 1.24 29.30 -6.68
N LEU A 722 0.49 30.16 -6.01
CA LEU A 722 0.68 30.46 -4.59
C LEU A 722 0.44 29.21 -3.72
N SER A 723 -0.59 28.43 -4.04
CA SER A 723 -0.84 27.18 -3.33
C SER A 723 0.26 26.15 -3.54
N TRP A 724 0.82 26.08 -4.75
CA TRP A 724 1.98 25.24 -5.06
C TRP A 724 3.21 25.65 -4.23
N ALA A 725 3.54 26.93 -4.18
CA ALA A 725 4.66 27.43 -3.40
C ALA A 725 4.50 27.14 -1.90
N LEU A 726 3.29 27.32 -1.35
CA LEU A 726 2.98 26.96 0.04
C LEU A 726 3.04 25.45 0.26
N ALA A 727 2.53 24.67 -0.71
CA ALA A 727 2.56 23.22 -0.64
C ALA A 727 3.99 22.67 -0.64
N MET A 728 4.92 23.28 -1.39
CA MET A 728 6.34 22.91 -1.37
C MET A 728 6.96 23.02 0.03
N LEU A 729 6.62 24.07 0.78
CA LEU A 729 7.14 24.26 2.14
C LEU A 729 6.61 23.22 3.13
N VAL A 730 5.33 22.87 3.00
CA VAL A 730 4.67 21.94 3.93
C VAL A 730 4.87 20.48 3.50
N ALA A 731 5.03 20.24 2.20
CA ALA A 731 5.17 18.88 1.66
C ALA A 731 6.42 18.16 2.15
N LEU A 732 7.53 18.87 2.32
CA LEU A 732 8.80 18.25 2.71
C LEU A 732 8.70 17.56 4.08
N PRO A 733 8.30 18.21 5.19
CA PRO A 733 8.17 17.56 6.48
C PRO A 733 7.04 16.49 6.49
N LEU A 734 5.91 16.77 5.83
CA LEU A 734 4.79 15.83 5.83
C LEU A 734 5.06 14.59 4.96
N ALA A 735 5.70 14.76 3.80
CA ALA A 735 6.12 13.65 2.95
C ALA A 735 7.11 12.73 3.68
N LYS A 736 8.06 13.31 4.44
CA LYS A 736 8.96 12.53 5.29
C LYS A 736 8.21 11.74 6.34
N LEU A 737 7.28 12.38 7.06
CA LEU A 737 6.48 11.69 8.08
C LEU A 737 5.67 10.52 7.50
N ILE A 738 5.06 10.72 6.32
CA ILE A 738 4.31 9.66 5.64
C ILE A 738 5.25 8.56 5.15
N ALA A 739 6.42 8.92 4.58
CA ALA A 739 7.41 7.96 4.12
C ALA A 739 7.96 7.12 5.28
N ASP A 740 8.27 7.75 6.43
CA ASP A 740 8.69 7.03 7.64
C ASP A 740 7.59 6.09 8.13
N GLY A 741 6.34 6.54 8.14
CA GLY A 741 5.18 5.71 8.49
C GLY A 741 4.99 4.51 7.56
N VAL A 742 5.14 4.71 6.25
CA VAL A 742 5.12 3.64 5.24
C VAL A 742 6.27 2.66 5.48
N GLY A 743 7.47 3.18 5.70
CA GLY A 743 8.65 2.35 5.98
C GLY A 743 8.46 1.46 7.21
N ILE A 744 8.02 2.05 8.31
CA ILE A 744 7.76 1.30 9.55
C ILE A 744 6.65 0.25 9.35
N ALA A 745 5.60 0.60 8.60
CA ALA A 745 4.46 -0.28 8.38
C ALA A 745 4.75 -1.49 7.48
N PHE A 746 5.58 -1.31 6.43
CA PHE A 746 5.90 -2.38 5.47
C PHE A 746 7.26 -3.06 5.73
N PHE A 747 8.25 -2.29 6.20
CA PHE A 747 9.64 -2.74 6.31
C PHE A 747 10.16 -2.74 7.75
N GLN A 748 9.32 -2.35 8.72
CA GLN A 748 9.67 -2.19 10.14
C GLN A 748 10.84 -1.21 10.39
N THR A 749 11.24 -0.46 9.38
CA THR A 749 12.29 0.55 9.42
C THR A 749 11.86 1.78 8.61
N PRO A 750 12.25 3.00 9.00
CA PRO A 750 11.96 4.18 8.20
C PRO A 750 12.57 4.06 6.79
N LEU A 751 11.85 4.56 5.77
CA LEU A 751 12.40 4.63 4.42
C LEU A 751 13.56 5.62 4.33
N THR A 752 14.51 5.36 3.43
CA THR A 752 15.47 6.37 3.00
C THR A 752 14.71 7.47 2.25
N PHE A 753 14.61 8.64 2.86
CA PHE A 753 13.75 9.70 2.35
C PHE A 753 14.30 10.37 1.09
N ALA A 754 13.49 10.39 0.03
CA ALA A 754 13.72 11.13 -1.20
C ALA A 754 12.54 12.07 -1.48
N PHE A 755 12.80 13.36 -1.62
CA PHE A 755 11.77 14.31 -2.07
C PHE A 755 11.64 14.28 -3.58
N SER A 756 10.42 14.03 -4.08
CA SER A 756 10.14 13.92 -5.51
C SER A 756 10.04 15.29 -6.19
N THR A 757 11.11 15.70 -6.87
CA THR A 757 11.08 16.90 -7.72
C THR A 757 10.14 16.73 -8.91
N GLY A 758 10.06 15.51 -9.46
CA GLY A 758 9.10 15.15 -10.50
C GLY A 758 7.66 15.30 -10.04
N GLY A 759 7.34 14.85 -8.83
CA GLY A 759 6.01 15.03 -8.20
C GLY A 759 5.66 16.51 -7.99
N ALA A 760 6.63 17.32 -7.58
CA ALA A 760 6.43 18.76 -7.40
C ALA A 760 6.14 19.48 -8.72
N LEU A 761 6.84 19.14 -9.80
CA LEU A 761 6.59 19.69 -11.14
C LEU A 761 5.27 19.18 -11.72
N ALA A 762 4.95 17.89 -11.51
CA ALA A 762 3.65 17.32 -11.93
C ALA A 762 2.48 18.02 -11.23
N TRP A 763 2.62 18.32 -9.93
CA TRP A 763 1.60 19.10 -9.21
C TRP A 763 1.49 20.52 -9.72
N LEU A 764 2.60 21.20 -10.05
CA LEU A 764 2.57 22.52 -10.65
C LEU A 764 1.76 22.52 -11.95
N ALA A 765 2.02 21.57 -12.84
CA ALA A 765 1.29 21.45 -14.09
C ALA A 765 -0.20 21.15 -13.85
N LEU A 766 -0.50 20.24 -12.91
CA LEU A 766 -1.86 19.85 -12.57
C LEU A 766 -2.64 20.99 -11.92
N VAL A 767 -2.06 21.70 -10.94
CA VAL A 767 -2.75 22.81 -10.25
C VAL A 767 -3.00 24.01 -11.18
N VAL A 768 -2.07 24.31 -12.09
CA VAL A 768 -2.27 25.34 -13.13
C VAL A 768 -3.42 24.95 -14.06
N THR A 769 -3.48 23.69 -14.47
CA THR A 769 -4.55 23.15 -15.32
C THR A 769 -5.91 23.20 -14.58
N ILE A 770 -5.95 22.71 -13.35
CA ILE A 770 -7.16 22.76 -12.50
C ILE A 770 -7.59 24.21 -12.29
N ALA A 771 -6.66 25.11 -12.00
CA ALA A 771 -6.96 26.52 -11.77
C ALA A 771 -7.51 27.21 -13.02
N ALA A 772 -6.95 26.92 -14.18
CA ALA A 772 -7.48 27.41 -15.46
C ALA A 772 -8.90 26.89 -15.70
N LEU A 773 -9.11 25.56 -15.60
CA LEU A 773 -10.42 24.94 -15.84
C LEU A 773 -11.48 25.41 -14.83
N ALA A 774 -11.14 25.48 -13.55
CA ALA A 774 -12.03 25.96 -12.49
C ALA A 774 -12.46 27.43 -12.69
N SER A 775 -11.60 28.24 -13.33
CA SER A 775 -11.88 29.65 -13.59
C SER A 775 -12.68 29.90 -14.88
N ILE A 776 -12.79 28.94 -15.81
CA ILE A 776 -13.49 29.12 -17.10
C ILE A 776 -14.99 29.40 -16.88
N LEU A 777 -15.65 28.62 -16.03
CA LEU A 777 -17.11 28.76 -15.81
C LEU A 777 -17.45 30.13 -15.18
N PRO A 778 -16.78 30.56 -14.10
CA PRO A 778 -16.93 31.90 -13.54
C PRO A 778 -16.61 33.02 -14.54
N ALA A 779 -15.54 32.84 -15.32
CA ALA A 779 -15.13 33.81 -16.33
C ALA A 779 -16.17 33.97 -17.44
N ARG A 780 -16.76 32.86 -17.96
CA ARG A 780 -17.84 32.89 -18.93
C ARG A 780 -19.10 33.56 -18.37
N ASN A 781 -19.42 33.33 -17.09
CA ASN A 781 -20.55 34.01 -16.45
C ASN A 781 -20.32 35.53 -16.33
N ALA A 782 -19.08 35.95 -16.08
CA ALA A 782 -18.67 37.35 -16.07
C ALA A 782 -18.85 38.05 -17.44
N THR A 783 -18.57 37.37 -18.55
CA THR A 783 -18.71 37.94 -19.90
C THR A 783 -20.14 38.02 -20.37
N ARG A 784 -21.08 37.29 -19.78
CA ARG A 784 -22.53 37.36 -20.10
C ARG A 784 -23.26 38.52 -19.45
N LEU A 785 -22.65 39.24 -18.50
CA LEU A 785 -23.28 40.38 -17.80
C LEU A 785 -23.41 41.56 -18.79
N THR A 786 -24.60 42.05 -19.01
CA THR A 786 -24.83 43.23 -19.85
C THR A 786 -24.55 44.52 -19.09
N VAL A 787 -23.96 45.50 -19.79
CA VAL A 787 -23.67 46.85 -19.20
C VAL A 787 -24.95 47.49 -18.62
N ARG A 788 -26.10 47.28 -19.27
CA ARG A 788 -27.39 47.78 -18.82
C ARG A 788 -27.82 47.17 -17.46
N GLU A 789 -27.69 45.84 -17.31
CA GLU A 789 -28.07 45.16 -16.06
C GLU A 789 -27.22 45.58 -14.88
N VAL A 790 -25.93 45.88 -15.15
CA VAL A 790 -24.93 46.19 -14.11
C VAL A 790 -24.95 47.65 -13.67
N LEU A 791 -25.25 48.58 -14.57
CA LEU A 791 -25.25 50.02 -14.32
C LEU A 791 -26.66 50.60 -14.04
N ALA A 792 -27.74 49.90 -14.38
CA ALA A 792 -29.12 50.30 -14.16
C ALA A 792 -29.67 49.99 -12.75
N TYR A 793 -28.86 49.40 -11.87
CA TYR A 793 -29.27 49.08 -10.48
C TYR A 793 -28.86 50.24 -9.58
N GLU A 794 -29.73 51.27 -9.47
CA GLU A 794 -29.82 52.19 -8.33
C GLU A 794 -30.73 51.63 -7.22
#